data_a859e2842541448967da2d1f8d8a3f8f
#
_entry.id   a859e2842541448967da2d1f8d8a3f8f
#
_cell.length_a   1.000
_cell.length_b   1.000
_cell.length_c   1.000
_cell.angle_alpha   90.00
_cell.angle_beta   90.00
_cell.angle_gamma   90.00
#
_symmetry.space_group_name_H-M   'P 1'
#
loop_
_entity.id
_entity.type
_entity.pdbx_description
1 polymer ?
#
loop_
_entity_poly.entity_id
_entity_poly.type
_entity_poly.pdbx_seq_one_letter_code
_entity_poly.pdbx_strand_id
1 'polypeptide(L)'
;MSYLNNKKCGPGIILGLSVLLAACAPEAKVEPLESGPEYTNWDTYLGDPARTHYSPLTQITRVNVSQLELAWRYDSGEVREGGSTMYTSPLIVDGVLYGLSPKLVAFALDAASGQELWRYEPGGNGAAQRGLMWWQDENEKRLIYAYGRELIALDASNGEPIIGFGENGRLDLRPSADLEPLYTTVPGIVFEDMLIMGFSTSEGSTSQAGMIRAFNVRTGDERWRFNSLPLTGGPGSETWEEGALIEAGGANNWTGMALDKDRAMLFVPTGSATPDFYGASRKGDNLYANSLIALDARTGEYRWHYQTVRHDLWDKDLPSPPTLVQVQRNGVILDAVAVATKTGHLFLFNRDTGESLYEIFEVEGIPSELPGEEAAASQPVSSVAFTRQAFAMTTRNAEAIAHVTEVIAPLDQRPLAPPTTDGILFYPAFDGGAEWGGSAYDPAGNKLILNAQEIGGIIRMYEIPVGFSNRGVFAQNCAACHGENLEGTDRGISLVGIAERMAASETRVIVTQGRGAMPAFESLSALEIDAVVSYIRNPDQAGAAVASTEIDYAFAGYIRVRDHEGLPGNSPPWGTLNSIDLATGEIDWQVNFGNYPSHPDLNYGAESYGGPVVTAAGLIFIAATPDQKFRAYDTRDGSLLWETDLPAAGFATPAVYSVDGQQFVVIAAGGGRMGPPSGSEYLAYRLPQ
;
A
#
# COMPACT_ATOMS: atom_id res chain seq x y z
N MET A 1 6.78 79.87 -5.21
CA MET A 1 6.50 80.62 -6.46
C MET A 1 5.49 79.75 -7.18
N SER A 2 4.19 80.10 -7.01
CA SER A 2 3.26 80.91 -7.81
C SER A 2 3.01 80.28 -9.19
N TYR A 3 1.78 80.00 -9.65
CA TYR A 3 0.45 80.62 -9.53
C TYR A 3 -0.60 79.64 -10.04
N LEU A 4 -1.68 79.38 -9.32
CA LEU A 4 -3.08 79.69 -9.55
C LEU A 4 -3.58 79.91 -11.00
N ASN A 5 -4.61 79.17 -11.41
CA ASN A 5 -5.90 79.79 -11.65
C ASN A 5 -7.10 78.81 -11.81
N ASN A 6 -8.14 79.19 -11.11
CA ASN A 6 -9.53 78.70 -11.12
C ASN A 6 -10.26 79.02 -12.44
N LYS A 7 -11.22 78.21 -12.83
CA LYS A 7 -12.56 78.61 -13.23
C LYS A 7 -13.61 77.51 -13.06
N LYS A 8 -14.62 77.87 -12.28
CA LYS A 8 -15.90 77.15 -12.13
C LYS A 8 -16.77 77.39 -13.34
N CYS A 9 -17.61 76.39 -13.75
CA CYS A 9 -18.96 76.63 -14.24
C CYS A 9 -19.79 75.31 -14.05
N GLY A 10 -21.02 75.51 -13.66
CA GLY A 10 -21.98 74.69 -12.99
C GLY A 10 -22.83 73.77 -13.89
N PRO A 11 -23.93 73.17 -13.38
CA PRO A 11 -24.42 71.85 -13.75
C PRO A 11 -25.44 71.89 -14.90
N GLY A 12 -25.29 70.86 -15.79
CA GLY A 12 -26.28 70.55 -16.78
C GLY A 12 -26.73 69.12 -16.63
N ILE A 13 -27.98 68.89 -16.26
CA ILE A 13 -28.66 67.61 -16.20
C ILE A 13 -28.96 67.17 -17.64
N ILE A 14 -28.43 66.03 -18.06
CA ILE A 14 -28.88 65.31 -19.27
C ILE A 14 -29.27 63.90 -18.87
N LEU A 15 -30.57 63.57 -18.95
CA LEU A 15 -31.13 62.23 -18.91
C LEU A 15 -30.65 61.45 -20.15
N GLY A 16 -29.78 60.49 -19.94
CA GLY A 16 -29.36 59.53 -20.97
C GLY A 16 -30.03 58.20 -20.77
N LEU A 17 -30.86 57.84 -21.70
CA LEU A 17 -31.56 56.53 -21.83
C LEU A 17 -30.53 55.47 -22.15
N SER A 18 -30.21 54.58 -21.19
CA SER A 18 -29.31 53.45 -21.41
C SER A 18 -30.08 52.31 -22.08
N VAL A 19 -29.85 52.10 -23.35
CA VAL A 19 -30.27 50.92 -24.10
C VAL A 19 -29.27 49.79 -23.75
N LEU A 20 -29.77 48.76 -23.04
CA LEU A 20 -29.06 47.51 -22.84
C LEU A 20 -29.04 46.75 -24.19
N LEU A 21 -27.92 46.78 -24.87
CA LEU A 21 -27.63 45.85 -25.96
C LEU A 21 -27.15 44.54 -25.28
N ALA A 22 -28.03 43.52 -25.25
CA ALA A 22 -27.65 42.16 -24.97
C ALA A 22 -26.80 41.65 -26.15
N ALA A 23 -25.48 41.60 -25.94
CA ALA A 23 -24.60 40.92 -26.88
C ALA A 23 -24.84 39.40 -26.74
N CYS A 24 -25.47 38.76 -27.74
CA CYS A 24 -25.44 37.32 -27.93
C CYS A 24 -23.98 36.91 -28.15
N ALA A 25 -23.38 36.20 -27.16
CA ALA A 25 -22.15 35.49 -27.39
C ALA A 25 -22.41 34.39 -28.42
N PRO A 26 -21.53 34.18 -29.39
CA PRO A 26 -21.70 33.09 -30.33
C PRO A 26 -21.60 31.77 -29.53
N GLU A 27 -22.58 30.87 -29.74
CA GLU A 27 -22.49 29.48 -29.32
C GLU A 27 -21.18 28.92 -29.87
N ALA A 28 -20.26 28.51 -28.94
CA ALA A 28 -19.08 27.76 -29.32
C ALA A 28 -19.54 26.48 -30.00
N LYS A 29 -19.28 26.35 -31.29
CA LYS A 29 -19.41 25.08 -32.00
C LYS A 29 -18.47 24.11 -31.28
N VAL A 30 -19.05 23.14 -30.58
CA VAL A 30 -18.34 21.95 -30.15
C VAL A 30 -17.93 21.22 -31.43
N GLU A 31 -16.64 21.33 -31.77
CA GLU A 31 -16.08 20.48 -32.82
C GLU A 31 -16.27 19.02 -32.37
N PRO A 32 -16.64 18.09 -33.25
CA PRO A 32 -16.70 16.68 -32.91
C PRO A 32 -15.28 16.29 -32.42
N LEU A 33 -15.15 15.73 -31.20
CA LEU A 33 -13.95 15.12 -30.73
C LEU A 33 -13.47 14.16 -31.84
N GLU A 34 -12.25 14.37 -32.31
CA GLU A 34 -11.57 13.38 -33.16
C GLU A 34 -11.69 12.03 -32.44
N SER A 35 -12.04 10.98 -33.15
CA SER A 35 -12.08 9.62 -32.63
C SER A 35 -10.71 9.35 -32.00
N GLY A 36 -10.66 9.21 -30.68
CA GLY A 36 -9.44 8.84 -29.96
C GLY A 36 -8.90 7.50 -30.49
N PRO A 37 -7.70 7.10 -30.10
CA PRO A 37 -7.12 5.83 -30.52
C PRO A 37 -8.13 4.70 -30.23
N GLU A 38 -8.18 3.70 -31.12
CA GLU A 38 -9.07 2.53 -31.04
C GLU A 38 -9.01 1.88 -29.65
N TYR A 39 -7.83 1.91 -29.01
CA TYR A 39 -7.61 1.44 -27.65
C TYR A 39 -6.88 2.49 -26.81
N THR A 40 -7.25 2.62 -25.54
CA THR A 40 -6.42 3.25 -24.50
C THR A 40 -6.09 2.18 -23.47
N ASN A 41 -4.82 1.84 -23.39
CA ASN A 41 -4.30 0.76 -22.56
C ASN A 41 -4.19 1.16 -21.09
N TRP A 42 -4.14 0.12 -20.23
CA TRP A 42 -3.71 0.17 -18.84
C TRP A 42 -2.68 -0.93 -18.66
N ASP A 43 -1.52 -0.78 -19.33
CA ASP A 43 -0.53 -1.82 -19.55
C ASP A 43 0.50 -1.95 -18.42
N THR A 44 0.39 -1.10 -17.43
CA THR A 44 1.31 -1.07 -16.28
C THR A 44 0.49 -1.07 -14.99
N TYR A 45 0.97 -1.79 -13.97
CA TYR A 45 0.39 -1.76 -12.64
C TYR A 45 0.24 -0.30 -12.16
N LEU A 46 -0.96 0.07 -11.69
CA LEU A 46 -1.34 1.42 -11.27
C LEU A 46 -1.27 2.48 -12.40
N GLY A 47 -1.45 2.05 -13.67
CA GLY A 47 -1.64 2.90 -14.83
C GLY A 47 -0.40 3.15 -15.65
N ASP A 48 0.68 3.60 -15.02
CA ASP A 48 1.93 3.91 -15.68
C ASP A 48 3.16 3.64 -14.78
N PRO A 49 4.38 3.67 -15.31
CA PRO A 49 5.60 3.49 -14.52
C PRO A 49 5.85 4.57 -13.47
N ALA A 50 5.30 5.77 -13.66
CA ALA A 50 5.38 6.88 -12.71
C ALA A 50 4.39 6.73 -11.54
N ARG A 51 3.50 5.71 -11.59
CA ARG A 51 2.46 5.42 -10.60
C ARG A 51 1.51 6.59 -10.38
N THR A 52 1.12 7.24 -11.47
CA THR A 52 0.24 8.41 -11.39
C THR A 52 -1.22 8.07 -11.13
N HIS A 53 -1.65 6.82 -11.33
CA HIS A 53 -3.06 6.38 -11.26
C HIS A 53 -3.97 7.31 -12.07
N TYR A 54 -3.50 7.73 -13.22
CA TYR A 54 -4.19 8.72 -14.06
C TYR A 54 -4.58 8.12 -15.40
N SER A 55 -5.81 8.43 -15.85
CA SER A 55 -6.30 8.11 -17.20
C SER A 55 -6.61 9.38 -17.98
N PRO A 56 -6.13 9.52 -19.23
CA PRO A 56 -6.43 10.66 -20.08
C PRO A 56 -7.85 10.64 -20.65
N LEU A 57 -8.64 9.60 -20.37
CA LEU A 57 -9.98 9.41 -20.91
C LEU A 57 -10.98 10.42 -20.35
N THR A 58 -11.91 10.88 -21.23
CA THR A 58 -12.88 11.94 -20.92
C THR A 58 -14.32 11.63 -21.31
N GLN A 59 -14.64 10.42 -21.79
CA GLN A 59 -16.00 10.07 -22.20
C GLN A 59 -16.94 10.00 -20.99
N ILE A 60 -16.49 9.42 -19.87
CA ILE A 60 -17.21 9.45 -18.60
C ILE A 60 -16.85 10.75 -17.90
N THR A 61 -17.86 11.58 -17.64
CA THR A 61 -17.72 12.94 -17.11
C THR A 61 -18.54 13.11 -15.83
N ARG A 62 -18.37 14.23 -15.14
CA ARG A 62 -19.22 14.63 -14.01
C ARG A 62 -20.71 14.66 -14.29
N VAL A 63 -21.08 14.93 -15.55
CA VAL A 63 -22.49 15.07 -15.96
C VAL A 63 -23.15 13.73 -16.22
N ASN A 64 -22.41 12.75 -16.73
CA ASN A 64 -22.96 11.45 -17.16
C ASN A 64 -22.55 10.26 -16.31
N VAL A 65 -21.62 10.43 -15.34
CA VAL A 65 -21.15 9.33 -14.49
C VAL A 65 -22.27 8.63 -13.71
N SER A 66 -23.35 9.34 -13.36
CA SER A 66 -24.54 8.77 -12.74
C SER A 66 -25.31 7.77 -13.61
N GLN A 67 -24.99 7.72 -14.91
CA GLN A 67 -25.58 6.81 -15.88
C GLN A 67 -24.77 5.53 -16.09
N LEU A 68 -23.65 5.35 -15.37
CA LEU A 68 -22.84 4.14 -15.47
C LEU A 68 -23.66 2.89 -15.17
N GLU A 69 -23.54 1.91 -16.06
CA GLU A 69 -24.12 0.58 -15.93
C GLU A 69 -23.07 -0.51 -15.96
N LEU A 70 -23.39 -1.66 -15.40
CA LEU A 70 -22.55 -2.85 -15.48
C LEU A 70 -22.49 -3.31 -16.95
N ALA A 71 -21.30 -3.23 -17.56
CA ALA A 71 -21.05 -3.67 -18.91
C ALA A 71 -20.92 -5.21 -18.97
N TRP A 72 -20.10 -5.76 -18.07
CA TRP A 72 -19.89 -7.19 -17.95
C TRP A 72 -19.38 -7.55 -16.56
N ARG A 73 -19.53 -8.83 -16.22
CA ARG A 73 -19.08 -9.46 -15.00
C ARG A 73 -18.38 -10.77 -15.34
N TYR A 74 -17.23 -10.99 -14.76
CA TYR A 74 -16.50 -12.25 -14.89
C TYR A 74 -16.21 -12.79 -13.48
N ASP A 75 -16.64 -14.04 -13.23
CA ASP A 75 -16.40 -14.76 -11.98
C ASP A 75 -15.35 -15.84 -12.24
N SER A 76 -14.17 -15.74 -11.64
CA SER A 76 -13.14 -16.76 -11.75
C SER A 76 -13.50 -18.06 -11.01
N GLY A 77 -14.49 -18.03 -10.10
CA GLY A 77 -15.04 -19.19 -9.40
C GLY A 77 -14.09 -19.84 -8.40
N GLU A 78 -13.04 -19.17 -7.97
CA GLU A 78 -11.93 -19.81 -7.25
C GLU A 78 -11.74 -19.31 -5.81
N VAL A 79 -12.81 -18.92 -5.16
CA VAL A 79 -12.79 -18.63 -3.72
C VAL A 79 -12.36 -19.86 -2.94
N ARG A 80 -11.38 -19.71 -2.04
CA ARG A 80 -10.87 -20.81 -1.20
C ARG A 80 -11.83 -21.11 -0.07
N GLU A 81 -11.94 -22.39 0.32
CA GLU A 81 -12.60 -22.79 1.55
C GLU A 81 -11.90 -22.12 2.75
N GLY A 82 -12.68 -21.53 3.65
CA GLY A 82 -12.16 -20.76 4.79
C GLY A 82 -11.76 -19.32 4.48
N GLY A 83 -12.02 -18.86 3.24
CA GLY A 83 -11.78 -17.48 2.81
C GLY A 83 -10.51 -17.32 1.98
N SER A 84 -10.54 -16.30 1.13
CA SER A 84 -9.41 -15.87 0.29
C SER A 84 -9.47 -14.38 0.08
N THR A 85 -8.35 -13.81 -0.35
CA THR A 85 -8.21 -12.39 -0.72
C THR A 85 -7.83 -12.27 -2.19
N MET A 86 -8.29 -11.21 -2.85
CA MET A 86 -7.89 -10.86 -4.22
C MET A 86 -7.69 -9.36 -4.31
N TYR A 87 -6.46 -8.94 -4.58
CA TYR A 87 -6.05 -7.52 -4.62
C TYR A 87 -5.59 -7.09 -6.00
N THR A 88 -5.74 -7.95 -7.01
CA THR A 88 -5.14 -7.75 -8.32
C THR A 88 -5.80 -6.62 -9.09
N SER A 89 -5.02 -5.55 -9.36
CA SER A 89 -5.35 -4.57 -10.39
C SER A 89 -5.05 -5.20 -11.75
N PRO A 90 -6.03 -5.30 -12.67
CA PRO A 90 -5.81 -5.92 -13.97
C PRO A 90 -4.96 -5.06 -14.89
N LEU A 91 -4.35 -5.69 -15.89
CA LEU A 91 -3.76 -4.99 -17.03
C LEU A 91 -4.71 -5.06 -18.22
N ILE A 92 -4.75 -4.02 -19.02
CA ILE A 92 -5.51 -3.97 -20.27
C ILE A 92 -4.58 -3.54 -21.39
N VAL A 93 -4.42 -4.40 -22.39
CA VAL A 93 -3.56 -4.15 -23.55
C VAL A 93 -4.27 -4.58 -24.83
N ASP A 94 -4.40 -3.66 -25.77
CA ASP A 94 -4.97 -3.88 -27.12
C ASP A 94 -6.32 -4.60 -27.07
N GLY A 95 -7.21 -4.20 -26.16
CA GLY A 95 -8.55 -4.77 -26.00
C GLY A 95 -8.62 -6.09 -25.23
N VAL A 96 -7.51 -6.56 -24.64
CA VAL A 96 -7.46 -7.76 -23.79
C VAL A 96 -7.19 -7.37 -22.36
N LEU A 97 -8.01 -7.86 -21.42
CA LEU A 97 -7.80 -7.72 -19.99
C LEU A 97 -7.11 -8.97 -19.45
N TYR A 98 -6.05 -8.75 -18.68
CA TYR A 98 -5.31 -9.80 -17.96
C TYR A 98 -5.51 -9.66 -16.46
N GLY A 99 -5.85 -10.75 -15.79
CA GLY A 99 -6.12 -10.78 -14.35
C GLY A 99 -5.65 -12.05 -13.68
N LEU A 100 -5.75 -12.05 -12.34
CA LEU A 100 -5.48 -13.23 -11.50
C LEU A 100 -6.71 -13.55 -10.65
N SER A 101 -6.99 -14.83 -10.48
CA SER A 101 -8.00 -15.33 -9.54
C SER A 101 -7.48 -15.33 -8.09
N PRO A 102 -8.33 -15.61 -7.09
CA PRO A 102 -7.88 -15.82 -5.70
C PRO A 102 -6.85 -16.94 -5.52
N LYS A 103 -6.79 -17.89 -6.46
CA LYS A 103 -5.77 -18.98 -6.49
C LYS A 103 -4.59 -18.67 -7.39
N LEU A 104 -4.49 -17.44 -7.91
CA LEU A 104 -3.47 -16.99 -8.85
C LEU A 104 -3.48 -17.73 -10.19
N VAL A 105 -4.64 -18.23 -10.61
CA VAL A 105 -4.85 -18.63 -11.99
C VAL A 105 -4.84 -17.36 -12.84
N ALA A 106 -3.93 -17.29 -13.80
CA ALA A 106 -3.89 -16.18 -14.74
C ALA A 106 -4.91 -16.41 -15.85
N PHE A 107 -5.59 -15.35 -16.29
CA PHE A 107 -6.55 -15.40 -17.37
C PHE A 107 -6.50 -14.17 -18.25
N ALA A 108 -6.95 -14.31 -19.49
CA ALA A 108 -7.19 -13.21 -20.39
C ALA A 108 -8.68 -13.17 -20.77
N LEU A 109 -9.24 -11.96 -20.80
CA LEU A 109 -10.61 -11.68 -21.22
C LEU A 109 -10.62 -10.71 -22.40
N ASP A 110 -11.59 -10.87 -23.28
CA ASP A 110 -11.99 -9.76 -24.15
C ASP A 110 -12.47 -8.58 -23.27
N ALA A 111 -11.79 -7.45 -23.34
CA ALA A 111 -12.02 -6.35 -22.42
C ALA A 111 -13.34 -5.60 -22.65
N ALA A 112 -13.97 -5.77 -23.83
CA ALA A 112 -15.29 -5.16 -24.13
C ALA A 112 -16.45 -5.99 -23.59
N SER A 113 -16.30 -7.34 -23.54
CA SER A 113 -17.40 -8.27 -23.23
C SER A 113 -17.21 -9.10 -21.95
N GLY A 114 -15.97 -9.18 -21.42
CA GLY A 114 -15.63 -10.05 -20.31
C GLY A 114 -15.56 -11.54 -20.67
N GLN A 115 -15.58 -11.89 -21.98
CA GLN A 115 -15.47 -13.27 -22.43
C GLN A 115 -14.03 -13.78 -22.20
N GLU A 116 -13.89 -14.96 -21.54
CA GLU A 116 -12.60 -15.60 -21.34
C GLU A 116 -12.00 -16.05 -22.68
N LEU A 117 -10.73 -15.67 -22.92
CA LEU A 117 -9.96 -16.05 -24.09
C LEU A 117 -9.04 -17.23 -23.80
N TRP A 118 -8.37 -17.18 -22.66
CA TRP A 118 -7.53 -18.27 -22.18
C TRP A 118 -7.35 -18.20 -20.65
N ARG A 119 -6.87 -19.30 -20.08
CA ARG A 119 -6.60 -19.48 -18.65
C ARG A 119 -5.36 -20.33 -18.45
N TYR A 120 -4.54 -19.98 -17.46
CA TYR A 120 -3.36 -20.74 -17.04
C TYR A 120 -3.43 -21.03 -15.54
N GLU A 121 -3.37 -22.33 -15.18
CA GLU A 121 -3.38 -22.81 -13.79
C GLU A 121 -1.96 -23.14 -13.35
N PRO A 122 -1.35 -22.37 -12.40
CA PRO A 122 0.03 -22.57 -11.99
C PRO A 122 0.23 -23.86 -11.15
N GLY A 123 -0.83 -24.37 -10.54
CA GLY A 123 -0.81 -25.51 -9.60
C GLY A 123 -0.34 -25.06 -8.20
N GLY A 124 -0.78 -25.76 -7.15
CA GLY A 124 -0.39 -25.45 -5.77
C GLY A 124 -1.11 -24.25 -5.14
N ASN A 125 -0.47 -23.61 -4.16
CA ASN A 125 -1.00 -22.47 -3.42
C ASN A 125 -0.04 -21.28 -3.49
N GLY A 126 -0.52 -20.11 -3.91
CA GLY A 126 0.22 -18.85 -3.91
C GLY A 126 -0.38 -17.85 -2.94
N ALA A 127 0.39 -16.86 -2.51
CA ALA A 127 -0.09 -15.70 -1.76
C ALA A 127 -0.78 -14.70 -2.69
N ALA A 128 -1.76 -13.93 -2.17
CA ALA A 128 -2.45 -12.92 -2.97
C ALA A 128 -1.48 -11.92 -3.61
N GLN A 129 -1.71 -11.61 -4.87
CA GLN A 129 -0.92 -10.67 -5.66
C GLN A 129 -1.70 -9.40 -5.97
N ARG A 130 -0.98 -8.26 -6.02
CA ARG A 130 -1.59 -6.96 -6.32
C ARG A 130 -1.69 -6.65 -7.81
N GLY A 131 -0.99 -7.40 -8.67
CA GLY A 131 -1.04 -7.17 -10.12
C GLY A 131 -0.08 -8.05 -10.91
N LEU A 132 0.09 -7.69 -12.15
CA LEU A 132 0.89 -8.36 -13.16
C LEU A 132 1.85 -7.37 -13.81
N MET A 133 2.80 -7.87 -14.60
CA MET A 133 3.74 -7.09 -15.38
C MET A 133 3.62 -7.43 -16.85
N TRP A 134 3.74 -6.42 -17.69
CA TRP A 134 3.69 -6.51 -19.15
C TRP A 134 5.03 -6.14 -19.76
N TRP A 135 5.48 -6.95 -20.71
CA TRP A 135 6.60 -6.63 -21.57
C TRP A 135 6.29 -7.06 -23.00
N GLN A 136 6.71 -6.25 -23.99
CA GLN A 136 6.58 -6.61 -25.39
C GLN A 136 7.72 -6.03 -26.23
N ASP A 137 8.01 -6.72 -27.34
CA ASP A 137 8.78 -6.20 -28.46
C ASP A 137 8.04 -6.48 -29.79
N GLU A 138 8.75 -6.40 -30.91
CA GLU A 138 8.17 -6.63 -32.24
C GLU A 138 7.66 -8.08 -32.45
N ASN A 139 8.17 -9.07 -31.70
CA ASN A 139 7.96 -10.48 -31.92
C ASN A 139 7.23 -11.20 -30.78
N GLU A 140 7.31 -10.65 -29.56
CA GLU A 140 6.84 -11.33 -28.35
C GLU A 140 6.04 -10.40 -27.44
N LYS A 141 4.98 -10.95 -26.83
CA LYS A 141 4.20 -10.31 -25.77
C LYS A 141 4.20 -11.20 -24.54
N ARG A 142 4.72 -10.70 -23.43
CA ARG A 142 4.87 -11.47 -22.18
C ARG A 142 4.02 -10.90 -21.07
N LEU A 143 3.25 -11.78 -20.44
CA LEU A 143 2.60 -11.54 -19.16
C LEU A 143 3.43 -12.21 -18.08
N ILE A 144 3.85 -11.44 -17.05
CA ILE A 144 4.70 -11.96 -15.97
C ILE A 144 4.02 -11.67 -14.64
N TYR A 145 4.02 -12.65 -13.74
CA TYR A 145 3.49 -12.46 -12.39
C TYR A 145 4.21 -13.35 -11.37
N ALA A 146 4.10 -12.97 -10.10
CA ALA A 146 4.68 -13.75 -9.01
C ALA A 146 3.71 -14.83 -8.52
N TYR A 147 4.27 -16.01 -8.25
CA TYR A 147 3.58 -17.15 -7.68
C TYR A 147 4.43 -17.76 -6.55
N GLY A 148 4.09 -17.40 -5.31
CA GLY A 148 4.91 -17.78 -4.18
C GLY A 148 6.33 -17.23 -4.30
N ARG A 149 7.30 -18.12 -4.42
CA ARG A 149 8.74 -17.83 -4.57
C ARG A 149 9.25 -17.81 -6.01
N GLU A 150 8.36 -17.84 -6.98
CA GLU A 150 8.72 -17.90 -8.39
C GLU A 150 8.10 -16.72 -9.16
N LEU A 151 8.73 -16.34 -10.26
CA LEU A 151 8.09 -15.58 -11.32
C LEU A 151 7.70 -16.52 -12.45
N ILE A 152 6.50 -16.34 -12.97
CA ILE A 152 5.97 -17.09 -14.11
C ILE A 152 5.88 -16.13 -15.30
N ALA A 153 6.42 -16.53 -16.46
CA ALA A 153 6.30 -15.79 -17.70
C ALA A 153 5.44 -16.57 -18.70
N LEU A 154 4.35 -15.96 -19.17
CA LEU A 154 3.40 -16.53 -20.12
C LEU A 154 3.44 -15.74 -21.45
N ASP A 155 3.23 -16.45 -22.56
CA ASP A 155 2.85 -15.84 -23.82
C ASP A 155 1.45 -15.22 -23.65
N ALA A 156 1.37 -13.91 -23.76
CA ALA A 156 0.12 -13.19 -23.50
C ALA A 156 -0.98 -13.51 -24.51
N SER A 157 -0.65 -14.07 -25.69
CA SER A 157 -1.64 -14.40 -26.72
C SER A 157 -2.43 -15.67 -26.44
N ASN A 158 -1.86 -16.62 -25.69
CA ASN A 158 -2.42 -17.97 -25.48
C ASN A 158 -2.31 -18.51 -24.05
N GLY A 159 -1.57 -17.81 -23.15
CA GLY A 159 -1.37 -18.23 -21.77
C GLY A 159 -0.35 -19.37 -21.58
N GLU A 160 0.40 -19.78 -22.61
CA GLU A 160 1.40 -20.83 -22.48
C GLU A 160 2.68 -20.31 -21.80
N PRO A 161 3.35 -21.13 -20.94
CA PRO A 161 4.62 -20.75 -20.33
C PRO A 161 5.72 -20.53 -21.37
N ILE A 162 6.50 -19.45 -21.22
CA ILE A 162 7.64 -19.13 -22.08
C ILE A 162 8.87 -19.93 -21.63
N ILE A 163 9.11 -21.05 -22.25
CA ILE A 163 10.11 -22.06 -21.86
C ILE A 163 11.52 -21.48 -21.68
N GLY A 164 11.87 -20.43 -22.43
CA GLY A 164 13.18 -19.75 -22.35
C GLY A 164 13.36 -18.84 -21.14
N PHE A 165 12.34 -18.63 -20.30
CA PHE A 165 12.43 -17.81 -19.09
C PHE A 165 12.66 -18.73 -17.87
N GLY A 166 13.82 -18.55 -17.21
CA GLY A 166 14.21 -19.42 -16.09
C GLY A 166 14.21 -20.91 -16.45
N GLU A 167 13.59 -21.71 -15.63
CA GLU A 167 13.39 -23.14 -15.88
C GLU A 167 11.94 -23.39 -16.28
N ASN A 168 11.70 -23.73 -17.55
CA ASN A 168 10.37 -24.05 -18.10
C ASN A 168 9.32 -22.92 -17.87
N GLY A 169 9.70 -21.65 -18.03
CA GLY A 169 8.82 -20.49 -17.87
C GLY A 169 8.71 -20.00 -16.44
N ARG A 170 9.56 -20.50 -15.53
CA ARG A 170 9.57 -20.14 -14.10
C ARG A 170 10.95 -19.74 -13.63
N LEU A 171 11.05 -18.67 -12.88
CA LEU A 171 12.29 -18.18 -12.28
C LEU A 171 12.19 -18.27 -10.76
N ASP A 172 13.05 -19.10 -10.14
CA ASP A 172 13.21 -19.18 -8.68
C ASP A 172 13.82 -17.87 -8.15
N LEU A 173 13.17 -17.24 -7.16
CA LEU A 173 13.58 -15.97 -6.59
C LEU A 173 14.63 -16.10 -5.48
N ARG A 174 15.12 -17.31 -5.15
CA ARG A 174 16.21 -17.46 -4.18
C ARG A 174 17.43 -16.67 -4.60
N PRO A 175 18.03 -15.88 -3.69
CA PRO A 175 19.23 -15.10 -4.01
C PRO A 175 20.47 -15.99 -4.26
N SER A 176 20.51 -17.16 -3.63
CA SER A 176 21.48 -18.24 -3.86
C SER A 176 20.89 -19.60 -3.41
N ALA A 177 21.53 -20.71 -3.77
CA ALA A 177 21.05 -22.04 -3.41
C ALA A 177 21.01 -22.29 -1.89
N ASP A 178 21.83 -21.59 -1.12
CA ASP A 178 21.96 -21.76 0.33
C ASP A 178 21.04 -20.85 1.15
N LEU A 179 20.31 -19.94 0.48
CA LEU A 179 19.39 -18.99 1.13
C LEU A 179 17.94 -19.40 0.88
N GLU A 180 17.07 -19.02 1.83
CA GLU A 180 15.65 -19.17 1.66
C GLU A 180 15.14 -18.29 0.48
N PRO A 181 14.09 -18.76 -0.24
CA PRO A 181 13.53 -17.98 -1.33
C PRO A 181 12.87 -16.71 -0.81
N LEU A 182 13.06 -15.62 -1.55
CA LEU A 182 12.27 -14.41 -1.38
C LEU A 182 10.91 -14.59 -2.08
N TYR A 183 9.90 -13.92 -1.56
CA TYR A 183 8.58 -13.86 -2.20
C TYR A 183 8.18 -12.42 -2.45
N THR A 184 7.20 -12.20 -3.31
CA THR A 184 6.66 -10.87 -3.58
C THR A 184 5.15 -10.93 -3.72
N THR A 185 4.48 -9.88 -3.24
CA THR A 185 3.02 -9.71 -3.33
C THR A 185 2.64 -8.53 -4.22
N VAL A 186 3.64 -7.85 -4.78
CA VAL A 186 3.48 -6.68 -5.64
C VAL A 186 4.22 -6.91 -6.97
N PRO A 187 3.68 -6.43 -8.09
CA PRO A 187 4.41 -6.48 -9.35
C PRO A 187 5.65 -5.59 -9.28
N GLY A 188 6.70 -6.07 -9.95
CA GLY A 188 7.87 -5.23 -10.24
C GLY A 188 7.57 -4.16 -11.27
N ILE A 189 8.63 -3.61 -11.84
CA ILE A 189 8.55 -2.63 -12.90
C ILE A 189 9.39 -3.08 -14.10
N VAL A 190 8.88 -2.87 -15.30
CA VAL A 190 9.59 -3.21 -16.54
C VAL A 190 10.26 -1.96 -17.08
N PHE A 191 11.55 -2.07 -17.35
CA PHE A 191 12.35 -1.02 -17.98
C PHE A 191 13.29 -1.59 -19.04
N GLU A 192 13.11 -1.20 -20.30
CA GLU A 192 13.82 -1.79 -21.43
C GLU A 192 13.64 -3.33 -21.42
N ASP A 193 14.73 -4.10 -21.46
CA ASP A 193 14.72 -5.58 -21.38
C ASP A 193 14.92 -6.09 -19.94
N MET A 194 14.60 -5.30 -18.94
CA MET A 194 14.76 -5.64 -17.53
C MET A 194 13.43 -5.68 -16.79
N LEU A 195 13.33 -6.64 -15.91
CA LEU A 195 12.30 -6.80 -14.91
C LEU A 195 12.91 -6.49 -13.54
N ILE A 196 12.51 -5.36 -12.92
CA ILE A 196 13.07 -4.91 -11.64
C ILE A 196 12.08 -5.25 -10.53
N MET A 197 12.53 -5.99 -9.52
CA MET A 197 11.70 -6.58 -8.47
C MET A 197 12.12 -6.11 -7.09
N GLY A 198 11.13 -5.82 -6.25
CA GLY A 198 11.22 -5.78 -4.80
C GLY A 198 10.65 -7.06 -4.19
N PHE A 199 10.86 -7.26 -2.90
CA PHE A 199 10.51 -8.49 -2.21
C PHE A 199 9.88 -8.21 -0.85
N SER A 200 9.08 -9.16 -0.36
CA SER A 200 8.58 -9.20 1.00
C SER A 200 9.48 -10.08 1.86
N THR A 201 9.67 -9.70 3.10
CA THR A 201 10.40 -10.45 4.13
C THR A 201 9.50 -10.64 5.35
N SER A 202 9.90 -11.48 6.31
CA SER A 202 9.22 -11.57 7.60
C SER A 202 9.54 -10.35 8.48
N GLU A 203 8.76 -10.14 9.53
CA GLU A 203 8.91 -9.03 10.49
C GLU A 203 9.70 -9.43 11.75
N GLY A 204 10.12 -10.69 11.86
CA GLY A 204 10.80 -11.25 13.02
C GLY A 204 12.33 -11.22 12.93
N SER A 205 12.98 -11.68 14.00
CA SER A 205 14.44 -11.72 14.14
C SER A 205 15.16 -12.63 13.15
N THR A 206 14.46 -13.54 12.47
CA THR A 206 15.01 -14.44 11.44
C THR A 206 14.75 -13.94 10.01
N SER A 207 14.34 -12.69 9.87
CA SER A 207 14.04 -12.09 8.57
C SER A 207 15.26 -12.01 7.69
N GLN A 208 15.06 -12.21 6.39
CA GLN A 208 16.10 -11.94 5.40
C GLN A 208 16.30 -10.45 5.16
N ALA A 209 17.51 -10.09 4.73
CA ALA A 209 17.83 -8.74 4.27
C ALA A 209 17.06 -8.40 3.01
N GLY A 210 16.46 -7.21 2.96
CA GLY A 210 15.80 -6.67 1.78
C GLY A 210 16.80 -6.37 0.66
N MET A 211 16.30 -6.44 -0.56
CA MET A 211 17.09 -6.12 -1.76
C MET A 211 16.19 -5.76 -2.93
N ILE A 212 16.76 -5.11 -3.92
CA ILE A 212 16.16 -4.88 -5.24
C ILE A 212 16.99 -5.63 -6.27
N ARG A 213 16.32 -6.38 -7.15
CA ARG A 213 17.01 -7.18 -8.17
C ARG A 213 16.42 -6.91 -9.55
N ALA A 214 17.27 -6.76 -10.54
CA ALA A 214 16.86 -6.67 -11.92
C ALA A 214 17.23 -7.96 -12.66
N PHE A 215 16.28 -8.45 -13.45
CA PHE A 215 16.43 -9.66 -14.25
C PHE A 215 16.24 -9.32 -15.72
N ASN A 216 16.92 -10.06 -16.59
CA ASN A 216 16.61 -10.02 -18.00
C ASN A 216 15.18 -10.56 -18.23
N VAL A 217 14.31 -9.78 -18.83
CA VAL A 217 12.91 -10.14 -19.04
C VAL A 217 12.72 -11.33 -19.96
N ARG A 218 13.71 -11.66 -20.81
CA ARG A 218 13.65 -12.78 -21.75
C ARG A 218 14.13 -14.11 -21.14
N THR A 219 15.24 -14.05 -20.34
CA THR A 219 15.89 -15.25 -19.83
C THR A 219 15.73 -15.47 -18.32
N GLY A 220 15.43 -14.44 -17.55
CA GLY A 220 15.42 -14.48 -16.09
C GLY A 220 16.80 -14.30 -15.46
N ASP A 221 17.88 -14.12 -16.25
CA ASP A 221 19.22 -13.90 -15.70
C ASP A 221 19.29 -12.59 -14.90
N GLU A 222 19.86 -12.65 -13.68
CA GLU A 222 20.08 -11.46 -12.88
C GLU A 222 21.09 -10.51 -13.54
N ARG A 223 20.74 -9.24 -13.65
CA ARG A 223 21.54 -8.18 -14.25
C ARG A 223 22.28 -7.36 -13.23
N TRP A 224 21.57 -6.95 -12.18
CA TRP A 224 22.12 -6.19 -11.06
C TRP A 224 21.31 -6.41 -9.79
N ARG A 225 21.91 -6.08 -8.66
CA ARG A 225 21.31 -6.14 -7.34
C ARG A 225 21.73 -4.91 -6.54
N PHE A 226 20.76 -4.33 -5.80
CA PHE A 226 21.01 -3.36 -4.75
C PHE A 226 20.54 -3.95 -3.42
N ASN A 227 21.42 -4.00 -2.42
CA ASN A 227 21.06 -4.44 -1.07
C ASN A 227 20.54 -3.24 -0.27
N SER A 228 19.31 -3.30 0.20
CA SER A 228 18.72 -2.24 1.04
C SER A 228 19.23 -2.28 2.48
N LEU A 229 19.80 -3.40 2.94
CA LEU A 229 20.72 -3.42 4.06
C LEU A 229 22.15 -3.30 3.52
N PRO A 230 22.94 -2.30 3.97
CA PRO A 230 24.28 -2.09 3.44
C PRO A 230 25.22 -3.27 3.76
N LEU A 231 26.19 -3.49 2.87
CA LEU A 231 27.28 -4.41 3.19
C LEU A 231 28.17 -3.80 4.26
N THR A 232 28.72 -4.61 5.12
CA THR A 232 29.66 -4.17 6.17
C THR A 232 30.80 -3.35 5.58
N GLY A 233 30.98 -2.11 6.05
CA GLY A 233 31.95 -1.15 5.54
C GLY A 233 31.55 -0.42 4.25
N GLY A 234 30.35 -0.71 3.70
CA GLY A 234 29.78 0.04 2.58
C GLY A 234 29.02 1.30 3.04
N PRO A 235 28.62 2.17 2.09
CA PRO A 235 27.82 3.37 2.40
C PRO A 235 26.53 3.02 3.15
N GLY A 236 26.24 3.72 4.26
CA GLY A 236 25.09 3.48 5.14
C GLY A 236 25.40 2.52 6.30
N SER A 237 26.47 1.71 6.25
CA SER A 237 26.82 0.80 7.34
C SER A 237 27.24 1.52 8.63
N GLU A 238 27.66 2.78 8.53
CA GLU A 238 28.00 3.64 9.68
C GLU A 238 26.79 4.01 10.54
N THR A 239 25.58 3.77 10.06
CA THR A 239 24.31 3.99 10.79
C THR A 239 23.86 2.76 11.58
N TRP A 240 24.67 1.72 11.62
CA TRP A 240 24.42 0.47 12.30
C TRP A 240 25.51 0.22 13.35
N GLU A 241 25.15 -0.36 14.49
CA GLU A 241 26.14 -0.85 15.45
C GLU A 241 27.04 -1.91 14.81
N GLU A 242 28.32 -1.96 15.24
CA GLU A 242 29.27 -2.96 14.73
C GLU A 242 28.75 -4.39 14.97
N GLY A 243 28.63 -5.17 13.90
CA GLY A 243 28.14 -6.54 13.92
C GLY A 243 26.62 -6.69 13.71
N ALA A 244 25.82 -5.64 13.87
CA ALA A 244 24.37 -5.71 13.75
C ALA A 244 23.89 -6.18 12.37
N LEU A 245 24.60 -5.80 11.30
CA LEU A 245 24.27 -6.19 9.91
C LEU A 245 24.40 -7.69 9.62
N ILE A 246 25.01 -8.47 10.54
CA ILE A 246 25.15 -9.93 10.36
C ILE A 246 23.80 -10.64 10.57
N GLU A 247 23.00 -10.13 11.48
CA GLU A 247 21.73 -10.73 11.89
C GLU A 247 20.50 -9.90 11.47
N ALA A 248 20.73 -8.67 11.00
CA ALA A 248 19.66 -7.77 10.61
C ALA A 248 18.95 -8.26 9.35
N GLY A 249 17.61 -8.08 9.32
CA GLY A 249 16.74 -8.32 8.19
C GLY A 249 15.85 -7.14 7.89
N GLY A 250 14.80 -7.34 7.06
CA GLY A 250 13.86 -6.29 6.68
C GLY A 250 14.43 -5.26 5.72
N ALA A 251 14.05 -4.00 5.85
CA ALA A 251 14.33 -2.91 4.91
C ALA A 251 13.94 -3.26 3.45
N ASN A 252 12.95 -4.09 3.29
CA ASN A 252 12.51 -4.67 2.04
C ASN A 252 11.56 -3.74 1.27
N ASN A 253 11.47 -3.92 -0.06
CA ASN A 253 10.47 -3.27 -0.90
C ASN A 253 9.31 -4.22 -1.18
N TRP A 254 8.28 -4.20 -0.34
CA TRP A 254 7.08 -5.02 -0.48
C TRP A 254 5.90 -4.28 -1.15
N THR A 255 6.06 -3.00 -1.41
CA THR A 255 5.00 -2.10 -1.86
C THR A 255 5.08 -1.76 -3.35
N GLY A 256 6.24 -1.99 -3.97
CA GLY A 256 6.53 -1.64 -5.36
C GLY A 256 7.31 -0.34 -5.49
N MET A 257 7.54 0.07 -6.72
CA MET A 257 8.46 1.15 -7.10
C MET A 257 7.83 2.05 -8.15
N ALA A 258 8.37 3.27 -8.32
CA ALA A 258 8.07 4.14 -9.45
C ALA A 258 9.32 4.35 -10.32
N LEU A 259 9.13 4.59 -11.61
CA LEU A 259 10.20 4.77 -12.58
C LEU A 259 10.00 6.04 -13.41
N ASP A 260 10.99 6.90 -13.41
CA ASP A 260 11.16 7.95 -14.40
C ASP A 260 11.93 7.37 -15.61
N LYS A 261 11.21 7.04 -16.68
CA LYS A 261 11.81 6.43 -17.89
C LYS A 261 12.82 7.35 -18.57
N ASP A 262 12.56 8.65 -18.59
CA ASP A 262 13.39 9.63 -19.30
C ASP A 262 14.75 9.81 -18.61
N ARG A 263 14.73 9.77 -17.26
CA ARG A 263 15.94 9.84 -16.44
C ARG A 263 16.59 8.48 -16.19
N ALA A 264 15.92 7.38 -16.54
CA ALA A 264 16.28 6.03 -16.11
C ALA A 264 16.47 5.96 -14.57
N MET A 265 15.62 6.62 -13.83
CA MET A 265 15.70 6.72 -12.37
C MET A 265 14.56 5.96 -11.70
N LEU A 266 14.93 5.03 -10.83
CA LEU A 266 14.03 4.19 -10.06
C LEU A 266 13.89 4.76 -8.65
N PHE A 267 12.66 4.87 -8.14
CA PHE A 267 12.35 5.32 -6.79
C PHE A 267 11.79 4.16 -5.98
N VAL A 268 12.51 3.76 -4.95
CA VAL A 268 12.29 2.56 -4.15
C VAL A 268 11.96 2.94 -2.73
N PRO A 269 10.71 2.75 -2.27
CA PRO A 269 10.37 2.85 -0.85
C PRO A 269 10.76 1.56 -0.14
N THR A 270 11.29 1.65 1.08
CA THR A 270 11.65 0.51 1.91
C THR A 270 10.86 0.44 3.20
N GLY A 271 10.70 -0.76 3.71
CA GLY A 271 10.11 -1.05 5.00
C GLY A 271 11.10 -0.94 6.16
N SER A 272 10.64 -1.33 7.33
CA SER A 272 11.39 -1.32 8.58
C SER A 272 12.51 -2.34 8.60
N ALA A 273 13.54 -2.08 9.40
CA ALA A 273 14.53 -3.09 9.75
C ALA A 273 13.95 -4.01 10.82
N THR A 274 14.28 -5.30 10.78
CA THR A 274 13.74 -6.28 11.71
C THR A 274 14.72 -6.63 12.83
N PRO A 275 14.21 -7.01 14.02
CA PRO A 275 12.81 -7.06 14.47
C PRO A 275 12.15 -5.68 14.55
N ASP A 276 10.87 -5.56 14.18
CA ASP A 276 10.21 -4.26 13.99
C ASP A 276 10.01 -3.45 15.28
N PHE A 277 9.63 -4.12 16.39
CA PHE A 277 9.18 -3.44 17.62
C PHE A 277 10.21 -3.41 18.75
N TYR A 278 11.37 -4.05 18.57
CA TYR A 278 12.48 -4.07 19.51
C TYR A 278 13.81 -4.13 18.77
N GLY A 279 14.55 -3.03 18.79
CA GLY A 279 15.75 -2.82 17.97
C GLY A 279 17.08 -2.99 18.72
N ALA A 280 17.11 -3.61 19.90
CA ALA A 280 18.33 -3.74 20.69
C ALA A 280 19.50 -4.45 19.96
N SER A 281 19.19 -5.33 18.99
CA SER A 281 20.18 -6.01 18.14
C SER A 281 20.61 -5.20 16.91
N ARG A 282 19.96 -4.06 16.63
CA ARG A 282 20.14 -3.25 15.42
C ARG A 282 20.27 -1.75 15.71
N LYS A 283 21.00 -1.38 16.76
CA LYS A 283 21.17 0.02 17.19
C LYS A 283 21.67 0.93 16.06
N GLY A 284 21.32 2.21 16.15
CA GLY A 284 21.60 3.25 15.16
C GLY A 284 20.40 3.54 14.26
N ASP A 285 20.55 4.45 13.29
CA ASP A 285 19.46 4.92 12.44
C ASP A 285 18.96 3.89 11.42
N ASN A 286 19.72 2.82 11.15
CA ASN A 286 19.39 1.67 10.30
C ASN A 286 19.14 2.01 8.80
N LEU A 287 20.06 2.75 8.15
CA LEU A 287 19.95 2.92 6.69
C LEU A 287 20.09 1.56 5.95
N TYR A 288 19.32 1.28 4.89
CA TYR A 288 18.30 2.12 4.25
C TYR A 288 16.89 1.66 4.58
N ALA A 289 16.60 1.27 5.81
CA ALA A 289 15.23 1.04 6.26
C ALA A 289 14.43 2.35 6.26
N ASN A 290 13.11 2.25 6.08
CA ASN A 290 12.15 3.35 6.10
C ASN A 290 12.57 4.54 5.22
N SER A 291 13.13 4.24 4.05
CA SER A 291 13.76 5.22 3.17
C SER A 291 13.12 5.23 1.79
N LEU A 292 13.06 6.41 1.18
CA LEU A 292 12.94 6.53 -0.27
C LEU A 292 14.34 6.53 -0.85
N ILE A 293 14.65 5.58 -1.73
CA ILE A 293 15.96 5.44 -2.37
C ILE A 293 15.81 5.70 -3.87
N ALA A 294 16.65 6.56 -4.44
CA ALA A 294 16.76 6.74 -5.88
C ALA A 294 17.96 5.94 -6.43
N LEU A 295 17.69 5.09 -7.41
CA LEU A 295 18.67 4.25 -8.08
C LEU A 295 18.69 4.54 -9.60
N ASP A 296 19.82 4.32 -10.23
CA ASP A 296 19.87 4.17 -11.69
C ASP A 296 19.17 2.86 -12.09
N ALA A 297 18.15 2.93 -12.92
CA ALA A 297 17.36 1.75 -13.30
C ALA A 297 18.12 0.76 -14.19
N ARG A 298 19.20 1.18 -14.90
CA ARG A 298 20.01 0.32 -15.76
C ARG A 298 21.05 -0.48 -15.00
N THR A 299 21.56 0.10 -13.89
CA THR A 299 22.76 -0.43 -13.22
C THR A 299 22.52 -0.78 -11.75
N GLY A 300 21.43 -0.29 -11.15
CA GLY A 300 21.19 -0.39 -9.70
C GLY A 300 22.07 0.54 -8.86
N GLU A 301 22.85 1.45 -9.50
CA GLU A 301 23.70 2.38 -8.78
C GLU A 301 22.88 3.38 -7.98
N TYR A 302 23.30 3.57 -6.73
CA TYR A 302 22.73 4.56 -5.81
C TYR A 302 22.91 5.99 -6.32
N ARG A 303 21.84 6.82 -6.19
CA ARG A 303 21.85 8.25 -6.53
C ARG A 303 21.69 9.11 -5.27
N TRP A 304 20.58 8.95 -4.56
CA TRP A 304 20.29 9.63 -3.30
C TRP A 304 19.23 8.85 -2.50
N HIS A 305 19.05 9.19 -1.23
CA HIS A 305 17.97 8.67 -0.40
C HIS A 305 17.46 9.74 0.56
N TYR A 306 16.29 9.46 1.14
CA TYR A 306 15.77 10.16 2.29
C TYR A 306 15.11 9.16 3.24
N GLN A 307 15.53 9.14 4.51
CA GLN A 307 14.97 8.28 5.54
C GLN A 307 13.84 9.01 6.26
N THR A 308 12.63 8.45 6.26
CA THR A 308 11.43 9.07 6.83
C THR A 308 11.18 8.69 8.28
N VAL A 309 11.75 7.59 8.74
CA VAL A 309 11.75 7.15 10.15
C VAL A 309 13.11 6.53 10.46
N ARG A 310 13.78 7.03 11.50
CA ARG A 310 15.05 6.50 11.98
C ARG A 310 14.81 5.49 13.09
N HIS A 311 15.54 4.38 13.07
CA HIS A 311 15.41 3.32 14.08
C HIS A 311 13.96 3.00 14.40
N ASP A 312 13.23 2.57 13.38
CA ASP A 312 11.78 2.35 13.49
C ASP A 312 11.44 1.28 14.53
N LEU A 313 10.54 1.62 15.46
CA LEU A 313 10.03 0.76 16.52
C LEU A 313 8.50 0.62 16.46
N TRP A 314 7.85 1.05 15.36
CA TRP A 314 6.40 1.19 15.24
C TRP A 314 5.82 0.58 13.97
N ASP A 315 6.62 -0.14 13.17
CA ASP A 315 6.23 -0.64 11.84
C ASP A 315 5.76 0.52 10.93
N LYS A 316 6.57 1.57 10.79
CA LYS A 316 6.28 2.75 9.96
C LYS A 316 6.93 2.67 8.59
N ASP A 317 6.78 1.55 7.93
CA ASP A 317 7.14 1.31 6.54
C ASP A 317 6.69 2.43 5.60
N LEU A 318 7.37 2.59 4.48
CA LEU A 318 6.81 3.31 3.34
C LEU A 318 5.83 2.38 2.60
N PRO A 319 4.49 2.59 2.74
CA PRO A 319 3.50 1.55 2.49
C PRO A 319 3.08 1.43 1.03
N SER A 320 3.47 2.38 0.17
CA SER A 320 3.03 2.44 -1.23
C SER A 320 4.17 2.81 -2.18
N PRO A 321 4.03 2.47 -3.48
CA PRO A 321 4.90 3.05 -4.48
C PRO A 321 4.81 4.58 -4.44
N PRO A 322 5.94 5.30 -4.57
CA PRO A 322 5.89 6.75 -4.68
C PRO A 322 5.23 7.17 -5.99
N THR A 323 4.58 8.34 -5.99
CA THR A 323 3.94 8.89 -7.19
C THR A 323 4.81 9.98 -7.79
N LEU A 324 5.19 9.85 -9.08
CA LEU A 324 5.93 10.89 -9.77
C LEU A 324 4.97 11.97 -10.25
N VAL A 325 5.25 13.22 -9.87
CA VAL A 325 4.37 14.36 -10.13
C VAL A 325 5.14 15.53 -10.74
N GLN A 326 4.42 16.43 -11.39
CA GLN A 326 4.92 17.74 -11.80
C GLN A 326 4.23 18.79 -10.94
N VAL A 327 5.01 19.51 -10.12
CA VAL A 327 4.48 20.50 -9.19
C VAL A 327 4.58 21.87 -9.80
N GLN A 328 3.45 22.55 -9.97
CA GLN A 328 3.41 23.93 -10.41
C GLN A 328 3.50 24.86 -9.19
N ARG A 329 4.63 25.55 -9.03
CA ARG A 329 4.86 26.45 -7.90
C ARG A 329 5.49 27.78 -8.40
N ASN A 330 4.85 28.92 -8.12
CA ASN A 330 5.35 30.24 -8.50
C ASN A 330 5.68 30.39 -10.01
N GLY A 331 4.89 29.74 -10.87
CA GLY A 331 5.10 29.76 -12.32
C GLY A 331 6.22 28.86 -12.84
N VAL A 332 6.82 28.05 -11.97
CA VAL A 332 7.82 27.04 -12.31
C VAL A 332 7.22 25.65 -12.17
N ILE A 333 7.54 24.76 -13.12
CA ILE A 333 7.22 23.33 -13.04
C ILE A 333 8.44 22.61 -12.47
N LEU A 334 8.24 21.87 -11.39
CA LEU A 334 9.26 21.07 -10.72
C LEU A 334 8.88 19.59 -10.87
N ASP A 335 9.79 18.78 -11.37
CA ASP A 335 9.63 17.34 -11.37
C ASP A 335 9.92 16.80 -9.97
N ALA A 336 8.93 16.18 -9.37
CA ALA A 336 8.99 15.73 -7.98
C ALA A 336 8.51 14.28 -7.82
N VAL A 337 8.91 13.68 -6.70
CA VAL A 337 8.42 12.39 -6.21
C VAL A 337 7.69 12.59 -4.89
N ALA A 338 6.42 12.19 -4.85
CA ALA A 338 5.54 12.26 -3.69
C ALA A 338 5.51 10.92 -2.96
N VAL A 339 5.67 10.95 -1.63
CA VAL A 339 5.70 9.77 -0.76
C VAL A 339 4.70 9.95 0.37
N ALA A 340 3.58 9.22 0.30
CA ALA A 340 2.62 9.12 1.39
C ALA A 340 3.06 8.02 2.38
N THR A 341 3.00 8.30 3.68
CA THR A 341 3.60 7.44 4.71
C THR A 341 2.57 6.87 5.69
N LYS A 342 2.92 5.78 6.38
CA LYS A 342 2.15 5.24 7.52
C LYS A 342 2.06 6.25 8.68
N THR A 343 3.00 7.19 8.79
CA THR A 343 2.93 8.27 9.79
C THR A 343 1.84 9.30 9.49
N GLY A 344 1.19 9.23 8.32
CA GLY A 344 0.16 10.19 7.90
C GLY A 344 0.71 11.51 7.37
N HIS A 345 2.00 11.53 7.03
CA HIS A 345 2.68 12.67 6.41
C HIS A 345 2.95 12.44 4.93
N LEU A 346 2.92 13.50 4.16
CA LEU A 346 3.34 13.55 2.77
C LEU A 346 4.71 14.20 2.68
N PHE A 347 5.68 13.47 2.12
CA PHE A 347 6.98 14.01 1.72
C PHE A 347 6.98 14.27 0.22
N LEU A 348 7.66 15.32 -0.20
CA LEU A 348 7.76 15.70 -1.60
C LEU A 348 9.20 16.10 -1.90
N PHE A 349 9.86 15.37 -2.81
CA PHE A 349 11.28 15.59 -3.12
C PHE A 349 11.47 15.93 -4.59
N ASN A 350 12.47 16.77 -4.88
CA ASN A 350 12.98 16.94 -6.24
C ASN A 350 13.55 15.60 -6.74
N ARG A 351 13.17 15.15 -7.93
CA ARG A 351 13.58 13.84 -8.47
C ARG A 351 15.09 13.72 -8.67
N ASP A 352 15.74 14.80 -9.09
CA ASP A 352 17.16 14.76 -9.45
C ASP A 352 18.07 14.82 -8.22
N THR A 353 17.67 15.58 -7.19
CA THR A 353 18.55 15.92 -6.06
C THR A 353 18.18 15.27 -4.74
N GLY A 354 16.92 14.82 -4.59
CA GLY A 354 16.38 14.37 -3.30
C GLY A 354 16.13 15.51 -2.31
N GLU A 355 16.27 16.78 -2.72
CA GLU A 355 15.95 17.93 -1.88
C GLU A 355 14.45 18.00 -1.61
N SER A 356 14.09 18.17 -0.34
CA SER A 356 12.68 18.29 0.04
C SER A 356 12.06 19.58 -0.45
N LEU A 357 10.87 19.50 -1.04
CA LEU A 357 10.09 20.64 -1.48
C LEU A 357 9.12 21.14 -0.38
N TYR A 358 8.91 20.36 0.67
CA TYR A 358 8.20 20.79 1.88
C TYR A 358 9.19 20.96 3.03
N GLU A 359 8.83 21.78 4.02
CA GLU A 359 9.60 21.90 5.23
C GLU A 359 9.55 20.59 6.03
N ILE A 360 10.69 20.17 6.58
CA ILE A 360 10.81 18.99 7.45
C ILE A 360 11.37 19.45 8.78
N PHE A 361 10.70 19.05 9.85
CA PHE A 361 11.09 19.35 11.23
C PHE A 361 11.76 18.12 11.86
N GLU A 362 12.73 18.37 12.72
CA GLU A 362 13.29 17.35 13.61
C GLU A 362 12.54 17.38 14.95
N VAL A 363 11.88 16.29 15.29
CA VAL A 363 11.20 16.09 16.57
C VAL A 363 12.10 15.27 17.48
N GLU A 364 12.38 15.77 18.68
CA GLU A 364 13.23 15.07 19.66
C GLU A 364 12.66 13.70 20.01
N GLY A 365 13.52 12.68 19.96
CA GLY A 365 13.17 11.31 20.30
C GLY A 365 12.97 11.12 21.81
N ILE A 366 12.18 10.12 22.17
CA ILE A 366 11.95 9.71 23.55
C ILE A 366 12.84 8.50 23.81
N PRO A 367 13.68 8.51 24.86
CA PRO A 367 14.50 7.33 25.20
C PRO A 367 13.63 6.11 25.52
N SER A 368 14.07 4.93 25.09
CA SER A 368 13.43 3.66 25.45
C SER A 368 13.69 3.30 26.91
N GLU A 369 12.71 2.67 27.54
CA GLU A 369 12.81 2.09 28.89
C GLU A 369 13.17 0.60 28.86
N LEU A 370 13.09 -0.04 27.67
CA LEU A 370 13.44 -1.46 27.53
C LEU A 370 14.97 -1.64 27.58
N PRO A 371 15.47 -2.60 28.37
CA PRO A 371 16.88 -2.90 28.41
C PRO A 371 17.48 -3.19 27.03
N GLY A 372 18.62 -2.57 26.75
CA GLY A 372 19.35 -2.76 25.48
C GLY A 372 18.84 -1.91 24.30
N GLU A 373 17.60 -1.40 24.34
CA GLU A 373 17.02 -0.58 23.29
C GLU A 373 17.54 0.86 23.34
N GLU A 374 17.89 1.40 22.17
CA GLU A 374 18.35 2.79 22.01
C GLU A 374 17.54 3.47 20.90
N ALA A 375 16.43 4.11 21.27
CA ALA A 375 15.60 4.85 20.32
C ALA A 375 16.39 6.00 19.64
N ALA A 376 16.03 6.34 18.40
CA ALA A 376 16.66 7.44 17.67
C ALA A 376 16.56 8.78 18.42
N ALA A 377 17.61 9.60 18.33
CA ALA A 377 17.67 10.89 19.03
C ALA A 377 16.64 11.89 18.51
N SER A 378 16.24 11.79 17.24
CA SER A 378 15.18 12.61 16.63
C SER A 378 14.53 11.88 15.47
N GLN A 379 13.32 12.33 15.10
CA GLN A 379 12.56 11.84 13.96
C GLN A 379 12.23 12.98 12.99
N PRO A 380 12.41 12.78 11.67
CA PRO A 380 12.02 13.75 10.67
C PRO A 380 10.50 13.74 10.47
N VAL A 381 9.87 14.91 10.49
CA VAL A 381 8.42 15.08 10.31
C VAL A 381 8.17 16.12 9.23
N SER A 382 7.46 15.74 8.15
CA SER A 382 7.05 16.70 7.12
C SER A 382 6.01 17.67 7.65
N SER A 383 6.09 18.94 7.20
CA SER A 383 5.07 19.96 7.50
C SER A 383 3.68 19.63 6.93
N VAL A 384 3.58 18.66 6.02
CA VAL A 384 2.34 18.27 5.36
C VAL A 384 1.82 16.97 5.95
N ALA A 385 0.75 17.05 6.74
CA ALA A 385 0.05 15.90 7.30
C ALA A 385 -1.33 15.76 6.66
N PHE A 386 -1.70 14.54 6.25
CA PHE A 386 -3.02 14.23 5.71
C PHE A 386 -3.91 13.44 6.68
N THR A 387 -3.37 13.09 7.85
CA THR A 387 -4.13 12.54 8.98
C THR A 387 -3.94 13.43 10.20
N ARG A 388 -4.83 13.29 11.17
CA ARG A 388 -4.59 13.84 12.51
C ARG A 388 -3.35 13.18 13.11
N GLN A 389 -2.59 13.93 13.87
CA GLN A 389 -1.33 13.48 14.47
C GLN A 389 -1.45 13.21 15.99
N ALA A 390 -2.66 13.30 16.52
CA ALA A 390 -2.95 13.02 17.91
C ALA A 390 -4.24 12.19 18.04
N PHE A 391 -4.19 11.18 18.91
CA PHE A 391 -5.36 10.40 19.26
C PHE A 391 -6.38 11.28 19.98
N ALA A 392 -7.60 11.33 19.44
CA ALA A 392 -8.73 11.97 20.08
C ALA A 392 -9.74 10.87 20.46
N MET A 393 -10.05 10.73 21.76
CA MET A 393 -10.97 9.72 22.27
C MET A 393 -12.34 9.77 21.58
N THR A 394 -12.96 8.62 21.40
CA THR A 394 -14.33 8.52 20.86
C THR A 394 -15.32 9.38 21.64
N THR A 395 -16.29 9.96 20.92
CA THR A 395 -17.40 10.74 21.50
C THR A 395 -18.76 10.08 21.24
N ARG A 396 -18.79 8.81 20.80
CA ARG A 396 -20.01 8.13 20.35
C ARG A 396 -21.10 8.04 21.41
N ASN A 397 -20.77 7.49 22.57
CA ASN A 397 -21.68 7.37 23.70
C ASN A 397 -20.89 7.18 25.01
N ALA A 398 -21.56 7.24 26.15
CA ALA A 398 -20.93 7.15 27.45
C ALA A 398 -20.24 5.80 27.71
N GLU A 399 -20.78 4.69 27.19
CA GLU A 399 -20.23 3.35 27.36
C GLU A 399 -18.94 3.19 26.54
N ALA A 400 -18.94 3.68 25.31
CA ALA A 400 -17.76 3.72 24.45
C ALA A 400 -16.62 4.54 25.09
N ILE A 401 -16.96 5.74 25.61
CA ILE A 401 -15.99 6.61 26.31
C ILE A 401 -15.42 5.90 27.53
N ALA A 402 -16.26 5.29 28.37
CA ALA A 402 -15.82 4.59 29.58
C ALA A 402 -14.90 3.41 29.24
N HIS A 403 -15.27 2.58 28.27
CA HIS A 403 -14.49 1.43 27.83
C HIS A 403 -13.12 1.87 27.28
N VAL A 404 -13.09 2.82 26.35
CA VAL A 404 -11.84 3.30 25.76
C VAL A 404 -10.95 3.97 26.82
N THR A 405 -11.53 4.73 27.76
CA THR A 405 -10.79 5.31 28.88
C THR A 405 -10.06 4.23 29.70
N GLU A 406 -10.74 3.12 30.01
CA GLU A 406 -10.15 2.00 30.73
C GLU A 406 -9.01 1.33 29.94
N VAL A 407 -9.24 1.12 28.64
CA VAL A 407 -8.24 0.49 27.74
C VAL A 407 -6.95 1.31 27.64
N ILE A 408 -7.05 2.65 27.47
CA ILE A 408 -5.86 3.48 27.25
C ILE A 408 -5.22 4.04 28.53
N ALA A 409 -5.89 3.91 29.70
CA ALA A 409 -5.40 4.48 30.97
C ALA A 409 -4.00 4.00 31.37
N PRO A 410 -3.61 2.72 31.19
CA PRO A 410 -2.27 2.24 31.55
C PRO A 410 -1.18 2.59 30.53
N LEU A 411 -1.55 3.05 29.31
CA LEU A 411 -0.63 3.21 28.19
C LEU A 411 0.12 4.54 28.24
N ASP A 412 1.37 4.54 27.78
CA ASP A 412 2.05 5.78 27.44
C ASP A 412 1.40 6.38 26.16
N GLN A 413 0.90 7.61 26.28
CA GLN A 413 0.15 8.30 25.21
C GLN A 413 0.98 9.40 24.53
N ARG A 414 2.29 9.52 24.85
CA ARG A 414 3.16 10.50 24.20
C ARG A 414 3.36 10.12 22.72
N PRO A 415 3.26 11.07 21.78
CA PRO A 415 3.59 10.80 20.37
C PRO A 415 5.02 10.24 20.22
N LEU A 416 5.19 9.22 19.40
CA LEU A 416 6.48 8.56 19.14
C LEU A 416 7.15 7.98 20.40
N ALA A 417 6.37 7.64 21.46
CA ALA A 417 6.90 6.87 22.59
C ALA A 417 7.40 5.51 22.09
N PRO A 418 8.60 5.06 22.50
CA PRO A 418 9.06 3.71 22.22
C PRO A 418 8.17 2.66 22.88
N PRO A 419 8.08 1.43 22.33
CA PRO A 419 7.33 0.33 22.94
C PRO A 419 7.79 0.05 24.38
N THR A 420 6.82 -0.34 25.25
CA THR A 420 7.09 -0.70 26.66
C THR A 420 6.33 -1.98 27.02
N THR A 421 6.63 -2.54 28.19
CA THR A 421 5.89 -3.70 28.74
C THR A 421 4.49 -3.32 29.23
N ASP A 422 4.27 -2.09 29.66
CA ASP A 422 2.96 -1.58 30.00
C ASP A 422 2.13 -1.23 28.76
N GLY A 423 2.78 -0.96 27.65
CA GLY A 423 2.23 -0.62 26.35
C GLY A 423 2.19 0.88 26.06
N ILE A 424 2.13 1.19 24.77
CA ILE A 424 1.97 2.54 24.25
C ILE A 424 0.70 2.66 23.42
N LEU A 425 0.09 3.83 23.44
CA LEU A 425 -0.94 4.24 22.48
C LEU A 425 -0.27 4.97 21.33
N PHE A 426 -0.32 4.41 20.12
CA PHE A 426 0.26 5.09 18.96
C PHE A 426 -0.79 5.38 17.87
N TYR A 427 -0.56 6.45 17.12
CA TYR A 427 -1.53 6.97 16.19
C TYR A 427 -0.87 7.75 15.03
N PRO A 428 -1.24 7.51 13.74
CA PRO A 428 -2.06 6.38 13.29
C PRO A 428 -1.39 5.03 13.58
N ALA A 429 -2.19 3.94 13.67
CA ALA A 429 -1.71 2.62 14.07
C ALA A 429 -0.90 1.88 12.96
N PHE A 430 -0.87 0.56 13.01
CA PHE A 430 -0.06 -0.32 12.17
C PHE A 430 -0.31 -0.17 10.67
N ASP A 431 -1.57 -0.08 10.25
CA ASP A 431 -1.92 0.17 8.85
C ASP A 431 -1.72 1.65 8.47
N GLY A 432 -1.31 2.48 9.43
CA GLY A 432 -0.84 3.84 9.23
C GLY A 432 -1.87 4.82 8.72
N GLY A 433 -1.39 5.95 8.19
CA GLY A 433 -2.16 6.96 7.47
C GLY A 433 -2.42 6.52 6.03
N ALA A 434 -1.36 6.18 5.27
CA ALA A 434 -1.47 5.62 3.93
C ALA A 434 -1.24 4.11 3.94
N GLU A 435 -1.73 3.45 2.90
CA GLU A 435 -1.59 2.02 2.65
C GLU A 435 -1.15 1.74 1.20
N TRP A 436 -0.91 0.45 0.86
CA TRP A 436 -0.31 0.00 -0.40
C TRP A 436 -1.06 0.43 -1.67
N GLY A 437 -2.29 0.90 -1.56
CA GLY A 437 -3.05 1.42 -2.68
C GLY A 437 -2.47 2.67 -3.33
N GLY A 438 -1.64 3.41 -2.61
CA GLY A 438 -0.95 4.58 -3.13
C GLY A 438 -1.84 5.80 -3.34
N SER A 439 -1.34 6.73 -4.14
CA SER A 439 -1.99 8.01 -4.42
C SER A 439 -2.15 8.25 -5.92
N ALA A 440 -3.20 8.99 -6.31
CA ALA A 440 -3.44 9.40 -7.69
C ALA A 440 -3.04 10.87 -7.89
N TYR A 441 -2.42 11.18 -9.02
CA TYR A 441 -2.05 12.52 -9.40
C TYR A 441 -3.08 13.14 -10.34
N ASP A 442 -3.61 14.31 -9.99
CA ASP A 442 -4.42 15.16 -10.88
C ASP A 442 -3.53 16.28 -11.47
N PRO A 443 -3.02 16.12 -12.69
CA PRO A 443 -2.14 17.12 -13.30
C PRO A 443 -2.87 18.44 -13.60
N ALA A 444 -4.17 18.40 -13.88
CA ALA A 444 -4.94 19.59 -14.18
C ALA A 444 -5.19 20.45 -12.94
N GLY A 445 -5.41 19.82 -11.80
CA GLY A 445 -5.60 20.48 -10.51
C GLY A 445 -4.31 20.75 -9.74
N ASN A 446 -3.15 20.22 -10.16
CA ASN A 446 -1.90 20.18 -9.39
C ASN A 446 -2.10 19.55 -8.00
N LYS A 447 -2.83 18.42 -7.95
CA LYS A 447 -3.30 17.79 -6.70
C LYS A 447 -2.84 16.35 -6.58
N LEU A 448 -2.65 15.91 -5.34
CA LEU A 448 -2.50 14.51 -4.98
C LEU A 448 -3.77 14.03 -4.28
N ILE A 449 -4.36 12.95 -4.77
CA ILE A 449 -5.56 12.34 -4.20
C ILE A 449 -5.16 11.03 -3.52
N LEU A 450 -5.53 10.86 -2.25
CA LEU A 450 -5.26 9.62 -1.51
C LEU A 450 -6.32 9.35 -0.45
N ASN A 451 -6.55 8.07 -0.20
CA ASN A 451 -7.32 7.62 0.96
C ASN A 451 -6.40 7.42 2.16
N ALA A 452 -6.91 7.69 3.34
CA ALA A 452 -6.15 7.61 4.59
C ALA A 452 -6.95 6.91 5.68
N GLN A 453 -6.24 6.30 6.62
CA GLN A 453 -6.78 5.64 7.81
C GLN A 453 -6.39 6.41 9.05
N GLU A 454 -7.34 6.48 9.99
CA GLU A 454 -7.16 7.22 11.24
C GLU A 454 -7.61 6.38 12.44
N ILE A 455 -6.93 5.26 12.69
CA ILE A 455 -7.24 4.30 13.76
C ILE A 455 -6.09 4.32 14.79
N GLY A 456 -6.44 4.25 16.08
CA GLY A 456 -5.46 4.11 17.17
C GLY A 456 -5.06 2.65 17.40
N GLY A 457 -3.81 2.42 17.79
CA GLY A 457 -3.25 1.09 18.09
C GLY A 457 -2.52 1.04 19.41
N ILE A 458 -2.28 -0.18 19.86
CA ILE A 458 -1.50 -0.48 21.06
C ILE A 458 -0.29 -1.32 20.67
N ILE A 459 0.90 -0.87 21.03
CA ILE A 459 2.12 -1.68 20.99
C ILE A 459 2.47 -2.02 22.44
N ARG A 460 2.58 -3.31 22.73
CA ARG A 460 3.02 -3.81 24.04
C ARG A 460 4.06 -4.91 23.84
N MET A 461 5.11 -4.83 24.62
CA MET A 461 6.16 -5.85 24.65
C MET A 461 6.00 -6.75 25.88
N TYR A 462 6.51 -7.98 25.80
CA TYR A 462 6.58 -8.88 26.92
C TYR A 462 7.91 -9.62 26.94
N GLU A 463 8.35 -10.01 28.14
CA GLU A 463 9.64 -10.67 28.34
C GLU A 463 9.61 -12.13 27.87
N ILE A 464 10.65 -12.52 27.17
CA ILE A 464 10.93 -13.91 26.79
C ILE A 464 12.35 -14.29 27.18
N PRO A 465 12.62 -15.54 27.63
CA PRO A 465 14.00 -15.99 27.87
C PRO A 465 14.77 -16.07 26.56
N VAL A 466 16.02 -15.61 26.57
CA VAL A 466 16.95 -15.79 25.44
C VAL A 466 17.24 -17.28 25.23
N GLY A 467 17.24 -17.73 23.98
CA GLY A 467 17.56 -19.09 23.58
C GLY A 467 16.37 -19.88 23.05
N PHE A 468 16.63 -21.10 22.58
CA PHE A 468 15.59 -21.94 21.98
C PHE A 468 14.62 -22.45 23.04
N SER A 469 13.35 -22.10 22.87
CA SER A 469 12.24 -22.66 23.62
C SER A 469 10.99 -22.70 22.74
N ASN A 470 10.06 -23.62 23.04
CA ASN A 470 8.80 -23.72 22.29
C ASN A 470 8.02 -22.40 22.31
N ARG A 471 7.98 -21.72 23.47
CA ARG A 471 7.34 -20.40 23.62
C ARG A 471 8.13 -19.32 22.90
N GLY A 472 9.46 -19.34 22.93
CA GLY A 472 10.31 -18.36 22.27
C GLY A 472 10.13 -18.37 20.75
N VAL A 473 10.14 -19.56 20.14
CA VAL A 473 9.88 -19.68 18.69
C VAL A 473 8.48 -19.17 18.32
N PHE A 474 7.46 -19.52 19.12
CA PHE A 474 6.11 -18.99 18.91
C PHE A 474 6.07 -17.46 19.07
N ALA A 475 6.69 -16.94 20.12
CA ALA A 475 6.73 -15.51 20.42
C ALA A 475 7.32 -14.69 19.27
N GLN A 476 8.40 -15.15 18.70
CA GLN A 476 9.12 -14.46 17.63
C GLN A 476 8.42 -14.54 16.26
N ASN A 477 7.63 -15.61 15.99
CA ASN A 477 7.13 -15.87 14.66
C ASN A 477 5.59 -15.84 14.55
N CYS A 478 4.86 -16.04 15.65
CA CYS A 478 3.41 -16.30 15.60
C CYS A 478 2.59 -15.36 16.49
N ALA A 479 3.15 -14.92 17.62
CA ALA A 479 2.43 -14.14 18.63
C ALA A 479 1.92 -12.80 18.10
N ALA A 480 2.64 -12.16 17.19
CA ALA A 480 2.21 -10.93 16.54
C ALA A 480 0.80 -11.02 15.95
N CYS A 481 0.44 -12.17 15.37
CA CYS A 481 -0.89 -12.42 14.84
C CYS A 481 -1.81 -13.15 15.81
N HIS A 482 -1.31 -14.11 16.59
CA HIS A 482 -2.13 -15.01 17.40
C HIS A 482 -2.22 -14.63 18.88
N GLY A 483 -1.55 -13.55 19.29
CA GLY A 483 -1.50 -13.08 20.69
C GLY A 483 -0.50 -13.86 21.55
N GLU A 484 0.01 -13.21 22.59
CA GLU A 484 0.99 -13.77 23.53
C GLU A 484 0.52 -15.08 24.18
N ASN A 485 -0.77 -15.14 24.52
CA ASN A 485 -1.41 -16.26 25.21
C ASN A 485 -2.39 -17.02 24.30
N LEU A 486 -2.15 -17.00 22.97
CA LEU A 486 -2.96 -17.67 21.97
C LEU A 486 -4.37 -17.10 21.79
N GLU A 487 -4.71 -15.96 22.38
CA GLU A 487 -6.04 -15.34 22.42
C GLU A 487 -6.49 -14.80 21.05
N GLY A 488 -5.55 -14.60 20.12
CA GLY A 488 -5.77 -13.96 18.82
C GLY A 488 -5.57 -12.44 18.88
N THR A 489 -5.51 -11.82 17.72
CA THR A 489 -5.40 -10.37 17.53
C THR A 489 -6.27 -9.91 16.37
N ASP A 490 -6.21 -8.64 16.01
CA ASP A 490 -6.88 -8.12 14.81
C ASP A 490 -6.37 -8.74 13.49
N ARG A 491 -5.19 -9.38 13.50
CA ARG A 491 -4.59 -10.03 12.31
C ARG A 491 -4.65 -11.56 12.32
N GLY A 492 -4.94 -12.19 13.47
CA GLY A 492 -4.93 -13.64 13.59
C GLY A 492 -5.96 -14.18 14.57
N ILE A 493 -6.50 -15.33 14.24
CA ILE A 493 -7.52 -16.01 15.07
C ILE A 493 -6.94 -16.52 16.38
N SER A 494 -7.80 -16.69 17.40
CA SER A 494 -7.45 -17.38 18.63
C SER A 494 -7.08 -18.85 18.37
N LEU A 495 -5.94 -19.26 18.95
CA LEU A 495 -5.44 -20.63 18.96
C LEU A 495 -5.77 -21.36 20.27
N VAL A 496 -6.42 -20.70 21.23
CA VAL A 496 -6.85 -21.31 22.50
C VAL A 496 -7.70 -22.55 22.19
N GLY A 497 -7.33 -23.70 22.76
CA GLY A 497 -8.04 -24.97 22.53
C GLY A 497 -7.86 -25.56 21.13
N ILE A 498 -6.85 -25.16 20.37
CA ILE A 498 -6.61 -25.66 19.01
C ILE A 498 -6.39 -27.19 18.99
N ALA A 499 -5.84 -27.75 20.06
CA ALA A 499 -5.59 -29.21 20.17
C ALA A 499 -6.86 -30.04 20.09
N GLU A 500 -8.02 -29.48 20.48
CA GLU A 500 -9.33 -30.14 20.45
C GLU A 500 -10.00 -30.04 19.07
N ARG A 501 -9.61 -29.04 18.30
CA ARG A 501 -10.24 -28.68 17.00
C ARG A 501 -9.46 -29.18 15.78
N MET A 502 -8.17 -29.48 15.95
CA MET A 502 -7.27 -29.74 14.82
C MET A 502 -6.17 -30.75 15.20
N ALA A 503 -5.83 -31.68 14.31
CA ALA A 503 -4.73 -32.61 14.51
C ALA A 503 -3.36 -31.92 14.42
N ALA A 504 -2.34 -32.44 15.13
CA ALA A 504 -0.99 -31.87 15.08
C ALA A 504 -0.39 -31.88 13.66
N SER A 505 -0.67 -32.93 12.87
CA SER A 505 -0.22 -33.01 11.47
C SER A 505 -0.87 -31.96 10.58
N GLU A 506 -2.13 -31.64 10.79
CA GLU A 506 -2.84 -30.57 10.07
C GLU A 506 -2.32 -29.21 10.48
N THR A 507 -2.11 -28.96 11.78
CA THR A 507 -1.48 -27.75 12.28
C THR A 507 -0.11 -27.52 11.65
N ARG A 508 0.73 -28.57 11.58
CA ARG A 508 2.03 -28.53 10.93
C ARG A 508 1.93 -28.10 9.46
N VAL A 509 1.00 -28.69 8.70
CA VAL A 509 0.77 -28.32 7.30
C VAL A 509 0.40 -26.84 7.17
N ILE A 510 -0.47 -26.34 8.05
CA ILE A 510 -0.87 -24.92 8.02
C ILE A 510 0.31 -24.00 8.34
N VAL A 511 1.14 -24.32 9.33
CA VAL A 511 2.34 -23.55 9.65
C VAL A 511 3.29 -23.54 8.45
N THR A 512 3.53 -24.70 7.84
CA THR A 512 4.48 -24.81 6.72
C THR A 512 3.97 -24.19 5.41
N GLN A 513 2.67 -24.31 5.11
CA GLN A 513 2.11 -23.92 3.80
C GLN A 513 1.27 -22.63 3.83
N GLY A 514 0.99 -22.11 5.02
CA GLY A 514 0.06 -20.99 5.20
C GLY A 514 -1.40 -21.39 5.00
N ARG A 515 -2.31 -20.50 5.39
CA ARG A 515 -3.76 -20.68 5.16
C ARG A 515 -4.48 -19.33 5.20
N GLY A 516 -5.17 -18.96 4.13
CA GLY A 516 -5.89 -17.68 4.05
C GLY A 516 -4.94 -16.50 4.14
N ALA A 517 -5.10 -15.66 5.17
CA ALA A 517 -4.19 -14.53 5.44
C ALA A 517 -2.89 -14.95 6.17
N MET A 518 -2.82 -16.17 6.72
CA MET A 518 -1.63 -16.67 7.39
C MET A 518 -0.57 -17.04 6.35
N PRO A 519 0.63 -16.46 6.39
CA PRO A 519 1.71 -16.81 5.47
C PRO A 519 2.23 -18.24 5.73
N ALA A 520 2.96 -18.79 4.76
CA ALA A 520 3.77 -19.97 4.95
C ALA A 520 5.05 -19.62 5.72
N PHE A 521 5.43 -20.43 6.70
CA PHE A 521 6.67 -20.27 7.46
C PHE A 521 7.71 -21.32 6.99
N GLU A 522 8.10 -21.22 5.72
CA GLU A 522 9.06 -22.13 5.09
C GLU A 522 10.49 -21.96 5.64
N SER A 523 10.80 -20.80 6.25
CA SER A 523 12.09 -20.51 6.88
C SER A 523 12.30 -21.25 8.21
N LEU A 524 11.23 -21.69 8.88
CA LEU A 524 11.35 -22.43 10.13
C LEU A 524 11.87 -23.84 9.89
N SER A 525 12.90 -24.21 10.62
CA SER A 525 13.40 -25.60 10.62
C SER A 525 12.33 -26.57 11.14
N ALA A 526 12.47 -27.85 10.82
CA ALA A 526 11.57 -28.88 11.34
C ALA A 526 11.46 -28.88 12.87
N LEU A 527 12.54 -28.52 13.57
CA LEU A 527 12.60 -28.41 15.02
C LEU A 527 11.77 -27.22 15.53
N GLU A 528 11.86 -26.08 14.87
CA GLU A 528 11.08 -24.87 15.21
C GLU A 528 9.59 -25.06 14.93
N ILE A 529 9.24 -25.69 13.82
CA ILE A 529 7.85 -26.05 13.53
C ILE A 529 7.30 -26.99 14.61
N ASP A 530 8.10 -27.99 15.05
CA ASP A 530 7.73 -28.88 16.16
C ASP A 530 7.56 -28.12 17.48
N ALA A 531 8.40 -27.15 17.73
CA ALA A 531 8.32 -26.30 18.91
C ALA A 531 7.02 -25.48 18.93
N VAL A 532 6.70 -24.81 17.81
CA VAL A 532 5.45 -24.06 17.64
C VAL A 532 4.24 -24.96 17.81
N VAL A 533 4.17 -26.09 17.08
CA VAL A 533 3.04 -27.03 17.16
C VAL A 533 2.87 -27.58 18.57
N SER A 534 3.97 -27.86 19.25
CA SER A 534 3.97 -28.31 20.67
C SER A 534 3.41 -27.25 21.59
N TYR A 535 3.88 -26.00 21.47
CA TYR A 535 3.47 -24.89 22.31
C TYR A 535 1.98 -24.58 22.16
N ILE A 536 1.48 -24.37 20.95
CA ILE A 536 0.08 -23.98 20.72
C ILE A 536 -0.92 -25.07 21.13
N ARG A 537 -0.48 -26.32 21.20
CA ARG A 537 -1.31 -27.45 21.65
C ARG A 537 -1.26 -27.71 23.15
N ASN A 538 -0.15 -27.37 23.79
CA ASN A 538 0.08 -27.59 25.22
C ASN A 538 0.87 -26.41 25.80
N PRO A 539 0.30 -25.22 25.92
CA PRO A 539 1.03 -24.02 26.35
C PRO A 539 1.57 -24.16 27.80
N ASP A 540 0.91 -24.95 28.65
CA ASP A 540 1.36 -25.20 30.02
C ASP A 540 2.54 -26.18 30.12
N GLN A 541 2.83 -26.94 29.06
CA GLN A 541 3.93 -27.89 28.96
C GLN A 541 5.07 -27.33 28.10
N ALA A 542 5.29 -26.01 28.13
CA ALA A 542 6.43 -25.38 27.47
C ALA A 542 7.69 -26.14 27.88
N GLY A 543 8.27 -26.91 26.93
CA GLY A 543 9.43 -27.77 27.17
C GLY A 543 10.52 -26.99 27.90
N ALA A 544 11.29 -27.65 28.76
CA ALA A 544 12.29 -27.04 29.58
C ALA A 544 13.21 -26.16 28.73
N ALA A 545 13.01 -24.86 28.79
CA ALA A 545 13.95 -23.88 28.26
C ALA A 545 15.34 -24.19 28.89
N VAL A 546 16.37 -24.15 28.07
CA VAL A 546 17.71 -23.93 28.62
C VAL A 546 17.57 -22.66 29.44
N ALA A 547 17.70 -22.73 30.75
CA ALA A 547 17.50 -21.62 31.65
C ALA A 547 18.56 -20.54 31.33
N SER A 548 18.24 -19.65 30.41
CA SER A 548 18.99 -18.41 30.21
C SER A 548 18.54 -17.43 31.27
N THR A 549 19.47 -16.73 31.87
CA THR A 549 19.21 -15.59 32.75
C THR A 549 19.08 -14.29 31.95
N GLU A 550 19.33 -14.35 30.65
CA GLU A 550 19.19 -13.23 29.73
C GLU A 550 17.75 -13.17 29.25
N ILE A 551 17.21 -11.96 29.17
CA ILE A 551 15.83 -11.65 28.76
C ILE A 551 15.88 -10.89 27.45
N ASP A 552 15.00 -11.29 26.53
CA ASP A 552 14.68 -10.61 25.29
C ASP A 552 13.21 -10.17 25.34
N TYR A 553 12.77 -9.40 24.35
CA TYR A 553 11.41 -8.87 24.29
C TYR A 553 10.73 -9.28 22.99
N ALA A 554 9.46 -9.66 23.10
CA ALA A 554 8.61 -9.98 21.97
C ALA A 554 7.37 -9.07 21.92
N PHE A 555 6.88 -8.85 20.73
CA PHE A 555 5.67 -8.06 20.47
C PHE A 555 4.41 -8.86 20.83
N ALA A 556 3.51 -8.26 21.63
CA ALA A 556 2.30 -8.93 22.14
C ALA A 556 1.19 -9.08 21.08
N GLY A 557 1.31 -8.42 19.94
CA GLY A 557 0.41 -8.58 18.81
C GLY A 557 -0.26 -7.28 18.33
N TYR A 558 -0.82 -7.34 17.14
CA TYR A 558 -1.48 -6.21 16.48
C TYR A 558 -2.84 -5.94 17.11
N ILE A 559 -2.90 -4.96 18.00
CA ILE A 559 -4.09 -4.60 18.76
C ILE A 559 -4.51 -3.19 18.40
N ARG A 560 -5.74 -3.02 17.90
CA ARG A 560 -6.35 -1.70 17.68
C ARG A 560 -7.14 -1.27 18.90
N VAL A 561 -7.15 0.03 19.17
CA VAL A 561 -8.01 0.60 20.21
C VAL A 561 -9.46 0.58 19.71
N ARG A 562 -10.28 -0.24 20.33
CA ARG A 562 -11.70 -0.38 19.99
C ARG A 562 -12.59 -0.05 21.20
N ASP A 563 -13.83 0.35 20.92
CA ASP A 563 -14.85 0.50 21.95
C ASP A 563 -15.55 -0.85 22.23
N HIS A 564 -16.51 -0.83 23.14
CA HIS A 564 -17.27 -2.01 23.57
C HIS A 564 -18.11 -2.68 22.47
N GLU A 565 -18.35 -1.99 21.34
CA GLU A 565 -19.05 -2.53 20.16
C GLU A 565 -18.06 -2.96 19.05
N GLY A 566 -16.75 -2.91 19.31
CA GLY A 566 -15.71 -3.27 18.36
C GLY A 566 -15.42 -2.20 17.30
N LEU A 567 -15.96 -1.00 17.44
CA LEU A 567 -15.66 0.13 16.58
C LEU A 567 -14.40 0.88 17.05
N PRO A 568 -13.72 1.65 16.18
CA PRO A 568 -12.54 2.40 16.57
C PRO A 568 -12.74 3.27 17.81
N GLY A 569 -11.79 3.20 18.73
CA GLY A 569 -11.85 3.91 20.01
C GLY A 569 -11.52 5.41 19.92
N ASN A 570 -11.08 5.88 18.76
CA ASN A 570 -10.88 7.31 18.50
C ASN A 570 -12.14 7.97 17.93
N SER A 571 -12.23 9.28 18.06
CA SER A 571 -13.28 10.07 17.42
C SER A 571 -13.18 9.98 15.89
N PRO A 572 -14.31 9.98 15.14
CA PRO A 572 -14.26 10.03 13.69
C PRO A 572 -13.63 11.34 13.16
N PRO A 573 -13.20 11.36 11.90
CA PRO A 573 -13.27 10.29 10.92
C PRO A 573 -12.32 9.13 11.21
N TRP A 574 -12.68 7.91 10.76
CA TRP A 574 -11.86 6.71 10.86
C TRP A 574 -11.15 6.36 9.55
N GLY A 575 -11.70 6.84 8.44
CA GLY A 575 -11.13 6.79 7.12
C GLY A 575 -11.56 8.01 6.32
N THR A 576 -10.66 8.52 5.49
CA THR A 576 -10.86 9.74 4.70
C THR A 576 -10.39 9.56 3.27
N LEU A 577 -10.99 10.32 2.34
CA LEU A 577 -10.45 10.59 1.02
C LEU A 577 -10.03 12.05 0.98
N ASN A 578 -8.81 12.31 0.55
CA ASN A 578 -8.15 13.62 0.68
C ASN A 578 -7.69 14.12 -0.68
N SER A 579 -7.73 15.43 -0.88
CA SER A 579 -7.06 16.15 -1.95
C SER A 579 -6.06 17.13 -1.35
N ILE A 580 -4.81 17.03 -1.78
CA ILE A 580 -3.71 17.89 -1.31
C ILE A 580 -3.22 18.72 -2.48
N ASP A 581 -3.18 20.04 -2.33
CA ASP A 581 -2.52 20.95 -3.27
C ASP A 581 -1.00 20.75 -3.19
N LEU A 582 -0.39 20.32 -4.28
CA LEU A 582 1.05 20.02 -4.31
C LEU A 582 1.94 21.27 -4.23
N ALA A 583 1.42 22.47 -4.56
CA ALA A 583 2.20 23.70 -4.46
C ALA A 583 2.35 24.17 -3.01
N THR A 584 1.31 24.00 -2.19
CA THR A 584 1.26 24.49 -0.81
C THR A 584 1.40 23.38 0.23
N GLY A 585 0.98 22.15 -0.08
CA GLY A 585 0.84 21.06 0.87
C GLY A 585 -0.45 21.15 1.71
N GLU A 586 -1.33 22.10 1.43
CA GLU A 586 -2.60 22.22 2.15
C GLU A 586 -3.62 21.18 1.67
N ILE A 587 -4.45 20.69 2.60
CA ILE A 587 -5.61 19.87 2.26
C ILE A 587 -6.65 20.78 1.62
N ASP A 588 -6.90 20.55 0.33
CA ASP A 588 -7.90 21.30 -0.44
C ASP A 588 -9.32 20.89 -0.03
N TRP A 589 -9.54 19.58 0.09
CA TRP A 589 -10.75 19.01 0.67
C TRP A 589 -10.46 17.64 1.30
N GLN A 590 -11.29 17.26 2.27
CA GLN A 590 -11.30 15.97 2.93
C GLN A 590 -12.74 15.54 3.17
N VAL A 591 -13.06 14.29 2.82
CA VAL A 591 -14.38 13.69 3.04
C VAL A 591 -14.24 12.36 3.78
N ASN A 592 -15.24 11.98 4.57
CA ASN A 592 -15.31 10.65 5.17
C ASN A 592 -15.41 9.59 4.07
N PHE A 593 -14.64 8.52 4.20
CA PHE A 593 -14.53 7.51 3.18
C PHE A 593 -14.84 6.11 3.71
N GLY A 594 -15.87 5.48 3.15
CA GLY A 594 -16.35 4.16 3.52
C GLY A 594 -17.21 4.13 4.81
N ASN A 595 -17.70 2.94 5.12
CA ASN A 595 -18.47 2.65 6.33
C ASN A 595 -18.14 1.25 6.86
N TYR A 596 -18.38 1.03 8.14
CA TYR A 596 -18.41 -0.30 8.72
C TYR A 596 -19.74 -0.98 8.35
N PRO A 597 -19.72 -2.21 7.77
CA PRO A 597 -20.95 -2.93 7.42
C PRO A 597 -21.87 -3.19 8.60
N SER A 598 -21.31 -3.32 9.81
CA SER A 598 -22.07 -3.49 11.05
C SER A 598 -22.84 -2.24 11.49
N HIS A 599 -22.42 -1.05 11.01
CA HIS A 599 -22.99 0.25 11.39
C HIS A 599 -23.06 1.19 10.18
N PRO A 600 -23.85 0.85 9.15
CA PRO A 600 -23.83 1.57 7.87
C PRO A 600 -24.31 3.02 7.95
N ASP A 601 -25.08 3.38 8.97
CA ASP A 601 -25.66 4.72 9.14
C ASP A 601 -24.71 5.74 9.78
N LEU A 602 -23.54 5.31 10.30
CA LEU A 602 -22.65 6.21 11.04
C LEU A 602 -21.94 7.22 10.11
N ASN A 603 -21.61 6.84 8.89
CA ASN A 603 -20.87 7.67 7.93
C ASN A 603 -19.60 8.33 8.53
N TYR A 604 -18.81 7.56 9.27
CA TYR A 604 -17.61 8.02 9.97
C TYR A 604 -16.31 7.67 9.25
N GLY A 605 -16.41 7.04 8.06
CA GLY A 605 -15.29 6.43 7.38
C GLY A 605 -14.94 5.06 7.94
N ALA A 606 -14.08 4.34 7.23
CA ALA A 606 -13.57 3.04 7.65
C ALA A 606 -12.13 2.86 7.18
N GLU A 607 -11.42 1.85 7.70
CA GLU A 607 -10.14 1.44 7.15
C GLU A 607 -10.28 1.15 5.66
N SER A 608 -9.25 1.47 4.89
CA SER A 608 -9.26 1.32 3.44
C SER A 608 -7.94 0.81 2.90
N TYR A 609 -8.02 -0.08 1.90
CA TYR A 609 -6.88 -0.66 1.19
C TYR A 609 -7.14 -0.56 -0.31
N GLY A 610 -6.11 -0.51 -1.12
CA GLY A 610 -6.27 -0.12 -2.52
C GLY A 610 -6.29 1.41 -2.67
N GLY A 611 -6.25 1.91 -3.87
CA GLY A 611 -6.08 3.33 -4.15
C GLY A 611 -7.08 3.91 -5.12
N PRO A 612 -7.13 5.25 -5.24
CA PRO A 612 -7.93 5.95 -6.23
C PRO A 612 -7.32 5.88 -7.63
N VAL A 613 -8.16 6.12 -8.64
CA VAL A 613 -7.75 6.43 -10.01
C VAL A 613 -8.43 7.73 -10.43
N VAL A 614 -7.65 8.66 -10.99
CA VAL A 614 -8.13 9.96 -11.47
C VAL A 614 -8.23 9.95 -12.99
N THR A 615 -9.26 10.60 -13.56
CA THR A 615 -9.41 10.77 -15.00
C THR A 615 -9.29 12.23 -15.41
N ALA A 616 -8.91 12.48 -16.67
CA ALA A 616 -8.86 13.84 -17.25
C ALA A 616 -10.21 14.57 -17.22
N ALA A 617 -11.31 13.82 -17.09
CA ALA A 617 -12.64 14.40 -16.90
C ALA A 617 -12.89 14.91 -15.47
N GLY A 618 -11.91 14.74 -14.56
CA GLY A 618 -11.96 15.17 -13.18
C GLY A 618 -12.82 14.28 -12.29
N LEU A 619 -12.80 12.98 -12.52
CA LEU A 619 -13.44 11.97 -11.69
C LEU A 619 -12.38 11.17 -10.92
N ILE A 620 -12.73 10.75 -9.73
CA ILE A 620 -11.97 9.82 -8.90
C ILE A 620 -12.77 8.53 -8.79
N PHE A 621 -12.25 7.41 -9.27
CA PHE A 621 -12.84 6.09 -9.06
C PHE A 621 -12.11 5.34 -7.96
N ILE A 622 -12.84 4.84 -6.95
CA ILE A 622 -12.26 4.11 -5.82
C ILE A 622 -13.30 3.18 -5.18
N ALA A 623 -12.87 1.98 -4.75
CA ALA A 623 -13.64 1.08 -3.88
C ALA A 623 -13.01 1.01 -2.49
N ALA A 624 -11.99 0.21 -2.27
CA ALA A 624 -11.03 0.22 -1.16
C ALA A 624 -11.59 -0.01 0.27
N THR A 625 -12.90 -0.01 0.50
CA THR A 625 -13.52 -0.04 1.85
C THR A 625 -14.33 -1.31 2.10
N PRO A 626 -14.53 -1.74 3.38
CA PRO A 626 -15.21 -2.98 3.72
C PRO A 626 -16.72 -2.97 3.42
N ASP A 627 -17.32 -1.82 3.15
CA ASP A 627 -18.76 -1.66 2.87
C ASP A 627 -19.19 -2.14 1.48
N GLN A 628 -18.29 -2.75 0.71
CA GLN A 628 -18.58 -3.36 -0.59
C GLN A 628 -19.17 -2.37 -1.61
N LYS A 629 -18.67 -1.14 -1.63
CA LYS A 629 -19.12 -0.10 -2.55
C LYS A 629 -18.02 0.29 -3.53
N PHE A 630 -18.41 0.54 -4.79
CA PHE A 630 -17.55 1.20 -5.76
C PHE A 630 -18.10 2.59 -6.05
N ARG A 631 -17.25 3.61 -6.03
CA ARG A 631 -17.64 5.01 -6.00
C ARG A 631 -16.91 5.85 -7.04
N ALA A 632 -17.59 6.91 -7.50
CA ALA A 632 -16.98 8.00 -8.25
C ALA A 632 -17.18 9.33 -7.52
N TYR A 633 -16.08 10.07 -7.31
CA TYR A 633 -16.07 11.39 -6.68
C TYR A 633 -15.61 12.47 -7.67
N ASP A 634 -15.95 13.73 -7.37
CA ASP A 634 -15.45 14.91 -8.07
C ASP A 634 -14.07 15.32 -7.54
N THR A 635 -13.07 15.53 -8.40
CA THR A 635 -11.72 15.97 -7.99
C THR A 635 -11.70 17.38 -7.39
N ARG A 636 -12.73 18.20 -7.63
CA ARG A 636 -12.79 19.61 -7.19
C ARG A 636 -13.10 19.77 -5.71
N ASP A 637 -14.02 18.95 -5.19
CA ASP A 637 -14.60 19.13 -3.85
C ASP A 637 -14.88 17.82 -3.08
N GLY A 638 -14.52 16.67 -3.66
CA GLY A 638 -14.76 15.37 -3.04
C GLY A 638 -16.22 14.94 -2.97
N SER A 639 -17.14 15.60 -3.71
CA SER A 639 -18.55 15.20 -3.73
C SER A 639 -18.74 13.84 -4.38
N LEU A 640 -19.56 12.98 -3.77
CA LEU A 640 -19.94 11.69 -4.32
C LEU A 640 -20.90 11.88 -5.50
N LEU A 641 -20.52 11.40 -6.67
CA LEU A 641 -21.29 11.54 -7.92
C LEU A 641 -22.01 10.25 -8.34
N TRP A 642 -21.45 9.10 -7.97
CA TRP A 642 -22.00 7.79 -8.29
C TRP A 642 -21.50 6.74 -7.31
N GLU A 643 -22.33 5.76 -7.02
CA GLU A 643 -22.03 4.61 -6.16
C GLU A 643 -22.79 3.38 -6.63
N THR A 644 -22.16 2.20 -6.52
CA THR A 644 -22.80 0.90 -6.77
C THR A 644 -22.31 -0.16 -5.79
N ASP A 645 -23.15 -1.18 -5.56
CA ASP A 645 -22.78 -2.33 -4.74
C ASP A 645 -21.87 -3.30 -5.49
N LEU A 646 -20.91 -3.88 -4.75
CA LEU A 646 -20.06 -4.97 -5.20
C LEU A 646 -20.43 -6.26 -4.47
N PRO A 647 -20.22 -7.45 -5.08
CA PRO A 647 -20.50 -8.73 -4.43
C PRO A 647 -19.55 -9.04 -3.26
N ALA A 648 -18.38 -8.43 -3.26
CA ALA A 648 -17.39 -8.45 -2.18
C ALA A 648 -16.65 -7.11 -2.18
N ALA A 649 -15.91 -6.79 -1.12
CA ALA A 649 -15.14 -5.55 -1.06
C ALA A 649 -14.06 -5.47 -2.17
N GLY A 650 -13.97 -4.33 -2.82
CA GLY A 650 -13.01 -4.06 -3.90
C GLY A 650 -11.72 -3.46 -3.35
N PHE A 651 -10.85 -4.25 -2.74
CA PHE A 651 -9.57 -3.77 -2.20
C PHE A 651 -8.46 -3.62 -3.25
N ALA A 652 -8.73 -3.94 -4.52
CA ALA A 652 -7.84 -3.64 -5.64
C ALA A 652 -7.96 -2.17 -6.05
N THR A 653 -6.92 -1.61 -6.66
CA THR A 653 -7.01 -0.32 -7.35
C THR A 653 -7.71 -0.54 -8.71
N PRO A 654 -8.71 0.28 -9.08
CA PRO A 654 -9.39 0.17 -10.37
C PRO A 654 -8.46 0.37 -11.58
N ALA A 655 -8.91 -0.03 -12.76
CA ALA A 655 -8.29 0.33 -14.04
C ALA A 655 -9.30 1.05 -14.94
N VAL A 656 -8.80 2.04 -15.72
CA VAL A 656 -9.63 2.84 -16.65
C VAL A 656 -9.04 2.72 -18.06
N TYR A 657 -9.83 2.22 -19.00
CA TYR A 657 -9.38 1.91 -20.35
C TYR A 657 -10.46 2.22 -21.40
N SER A 658 -10.12 2.12 -22.68
CA SER A 658 -11.09 2.17 -23.77
C SER A 658 -10.87 1.04 -24.78
N VAL A 659 -11.99 0.54 -25.33
CA VAL A 659 -12.06 -0.41 -26.45
C VAL A 659 -13.07 0.11 -27.42
N ASP A 660 -12.73 0.14 -28.72
CA ASP A 660 -13.59 0.63 -29.80
C ASP A 660 -14.20 2.02 -29.53
N GLY A 661 -13.40 2.91 -28.90
CA GLY A 661 -13.83 4.24 -28.51
C GLY A 661 -14.80 4.30 -27.32
N GLN A 662 -15.14 3.17 -26.70
CA GLN A 662 -15.97 3.10 -25.49
C GLN A 662 -15.08 3.05 -24.25
N GLN A 663 -15.28 3.97 -23.30
CA GLN A 663 -14.58 3.99 -22.02
C GLN A 663 -15.20 3.02 -21.03
N PHE A 664 -14.32 2.30 -20.31
CA PHE A 664 -14.68 1.38 -19.22
C PHE A 664 -13.90 1.73 -17.95
N VAL A 665 -14.49 1.37 -16.82
CA VAL A 665 -13.83 1.33 -15.51
C VAL A 665 -14.05 -0.06 -14.92
N VAL A 666 -12.97 -0.76 -14.57
CA VAL A 666 -13.01 -2.12 -14.04
C VAL A 666 -12.44 -2.20 -12.65
N ILE A 667 -13.04 -3.05 -11.79
CA ILE A 667 -12.61 -3.33 -10.43
C ILE A 667 -12.64 -4.83 -10.13
N ALA A 668 -11.67 -5.33 -9.39
CA ALA A 668 -11.69 -6.66 -8.81
C ALA A 668 -12.37 -6.64 -7.43
N ALA A 669 -13.42 -7.42 -7.24
CA ALA A 669 -14.19 -7.56 -6.02
C ALA A 669 -13.81 -8.87 -5.31
N GLY A 670 -12.69 -8.87 -4.58
CA GLY A 670 -12.08 -10.05 -3.96
C GLY A 670 -12.37 -10.21 -2.47
N GLY A 671 -12.68 -9.16 -1.76
CA GLY A 671 -13.01 -9.18 -0.33
C GLY A 671 -11.95 -9.85 0.54
N GLY A 672 -12.41 -10.53 1.59
CA GLY A 672 -11.61 -11.44 2.43
C GLY A 672 -10.73 -10.76 3.48
N ARG A 673 -10.63 -9.44 3.52
CA ARG A 673 -9.95 -8.66 4.55
C ARG A 673 -11.00 -7.93 5.40
N MET A 674 -10.74 -7.75 6.69
CA MET A 674 -11.61 -6.99 7.61
C MET A 674 -13.05 -7.55 7.74
N GLY A 675 -13.25 -8.84 7.52
CA GLY A 675 -14.52 -9.50 7.73
C GLY A 675 -15.54 -9.49 6.58
N PRO A 676 -15.45 -8.70 5.48
CA PRO A 676 -16.35 -8.89 4.36
C PRO A 676 -16.16 -10.26 3.71
N PRO A 677 -17.18 -10.78 2.98
CA PRO A 677 -17.08 -12.05 2.31
C PRO A 677 -15.95 -12.04 1.28
N SER A 678 -15.31 -13.20 1.06
CA SER A 678 -14.39 -13.40 -0.05
C SER A 678 -15.14 -13.43 -1.38
N GLY A 679 -14.51 -12.90 -2.42
CA GLY A 679 -15.04 -12.87 -3.78
C GLY A 679 -13.98 -13.28 -4.81
N SER A 680 -14.42 -13.41 -6.06
CA SER A 680 -13.58 -13.84 -7.20
C SER A 680 -13.93 -13.09 -8.50
N GLU A 681 -14.53 -11.91 -8.39
CA GLU A 681 -15.17 -11.28 -9.54
C GLU A 681 -14.43 -10.04 -10.01
N TYR A 682 -14.47 -9.84 -11.34
CA TYR A 682 -14.15 -8.59 -12.02
C TYR A 682 -15.41 -7.99 -12.59
N LEU A 683 -15.64 -6.71 -12.34
CA LEU A 683 -16.82 -5.97 -12.80
C LEU A 683 -16.37 -4.73 -13.57
N ALA A 684 -16.83 -4.61 -14.82
CA ALA A 684 -16.57 -3.44 -15.63
C ALA A 684 -17.85 -2.62 -15.85
N TYR A 685 -17.71 -1.32 -15.78
CA TYR A 685 -18.78 -0.35 -15.92
C TYR A 685 -18.52 0.58 -17.11
N ARG A 686 -19.57 1.00 -17.82
CA ARG A 686 -19.53 1.93 -18.95
C ARG A 686 -20.79 2.77 -19.01
N LEU A 687 -20.81 3.77 -19.87
CA LEU A 687 -22.05 4.46 -20.22
C LEU A 687 -22.95 3.56 -21.10
N PRO A 688 -24.29 3.69 -21.01
CA PRO A 688 -25.21 3.02 -21.91
C PRO A 688 -24.89 3.30 -23.40
N GLN A 689 -25.11 2.29 -24.26
CA GLN A 689 -24.90 2.42 -25.71
C GLN A 689 -26.02 3.19 -26.36
#